data_cae046c80efc73e58f5bc1fe62271b22
#
_entry.id   cae046c80efc73e58f5bc1fe62271b22
#
_cell.length_a   1.000
_cell.length_b   1.000
_cell.length_c   1.000
_cell.angle_alpha   90.00
_cell.angle_beta   90.00
_cell.angle_gamma   90.00
#
_symmetry.space_group_name_H-M   'P 1'
#
loop_
_entity.id
_entity.type
_entity.pdbx_description
1 polymer ?
#
loop_
_entity_poly.entity_id
_entity_poly.type
_entity_poly.pdbx_seq_one_letter_code
_entity_poly.pdbx_strand_id
1 'polypeptide(L)'
;MFNIIRKEFQYGQYNVVLETGRVARQANSVLITMGGVSVLVAVVAQPTAKAGQDFFPLTVNYQEKQYAAGRIPGGYGKREGRASEAETLISRLIDRPIRPLFPEGYYNEIQVTATVVSSDKTMEADIAAMLGTSAALAIAGTPFRGPIGAARVGLINGEYILNPNHEQLAQSDLDLVVAGTEAAVLMVESEAKELSEDQMLGAVLFGHDEMQIAIQAINEFAAAAGATESTWTAPEKNEDLRAKLKEAFEAKISEAYTIAIKQDRYAALDALQAEAVAQFVPEEDVDGIADDLNELFEDLKYRTVRDNILSGKPRIDGRDTKTVRALDVQVGVLDRAHGSALFTRGETQALVTTTLGNTRDALMVDTLAGTKTDNFMLHYNFPAYSVGETGRESGPKRREIGHGRLARRGVQAVLPAADRFPYVIRIVSDITESNGSSSMASVCGASLSLMDAGVPLKAPVAGIAMGLVKEGERFAVLSDILGDEDHLGDMDFKVAGSANGITALQMDIKIEGITEEIMEVALNQAYTGRMHILNEMNKVISRARPEISMHAPTFQVITINPDKIRDVIGKGGATIRQITEETKAAIDIEDNGTVRVFGETKAAAQAAIAKIQALTAEVEPGTIYTGKVIRIVEFGAFVNILPGTDGLLHISQISNERIANVADVLKEGQEVKVQVADVDNRGRIKLTMKDIDQA
;
A
#
# COMPACT_ATOMS: atom_id res chain seq x y z
N MET A 1 -11.91 -24.07 39.47
CA MET A 1 -12.75 -23.08 38.78
C MET A 1 -12.24 -22.83 37.34
N PHE A 2 -10.94 -22.63 37.15
CA PHE A 2 -10.28 -22.51 35.86
C PHE A 2 -9.33 -23.69 35.66
N ASN A 3 -9.35 -24.29 34.47
CA ASN A 3 -8.35 -25.26 34.05
C ASN A 3 -7.39 -24.52 33.09
N ILE A 4 -6.38 -23.85 33.67
CA ILE A 4 -5.46 -23.00 32.94
C ILE A 4 -4.32 -23.90 32.44
N ILE A 5 -4.14 -23.91 31.12
CA ILE A 5 -3.02 -24.57 30.47
C ILE A 5 -2.15 -23.52 29.82
N ARG A 6 -0.83 -23.63 30.05
CA ARG A 6 0.14 -22.65 29.63
C ARG A 6 1.37 -23.31 29.01
N LYS A 7 1.85 -22.77 27.92
CA LYS A 7 3.10 -23.16 27.25
C LYS A 7 3.96 -21.93 27.04
N GLU A 8 5.20 -22.03 27.41
CA GLU A 8 6.22 -20.98 27.21
C GLU A 8 7.32 -21.51 26.29
N PHE A 9 7.81 -20.67 25.41
CA PHE A 9 8.95 -20.98 24.55
C PHE A 9 9.65 -19.70 24.08
N GLN A 10 10.93 -19.83 23.71
CA GLN A 10 11.70 -18.74 23.13
C GLN A 10 11.54 -18.74 21.61
N TYR A 11 11.22 -17.57 21.04
CA TYR A 11 11.05 -17.40 19.59
C TYR A 11 11.83 -16.15 19.12
N GLY A 12 13.02 -16.38 18.56
CA GLY A 12 13.98 -15.31 18.32
C GLY A 12 14.34 -14.59 19.61
N GLN A 13 14.23 -13.29 19.63
CA GLN A 13 14.51 -12.46 20.80
C GLN A 13 13.39 -12.42 21.86
N TYR A 14 12.22 -13.01 21.58
CA TYR A 14 11.04 -12.90 22.43
C TYR A 14 10.72 -14.19 23.18
N ASN A 15 10.31 -14.05 24.43
CA ASN A 15 9.59 -15.11 25.14
C ASN A 15 8.13 -15.08 24.71
N VAL A 16 7.61 -16.23 24.31
CA VAL A 16 6.21 -16.42 23.90
C VAL A 16 5.48 -17.28 24.89
N VAL A 17 4.28 -16.84 25.27
CA VAL A 17 3.41 -17.56 26.19
C VAL A 17 2.05 -17.79 25.55
N LEU A 18 1.65 -19.05 25.43
CA LEU A 18 0.30 -19.46 25.05
C LEU A 18 -0.47 -19.85 26.31
N GLU A 19 -1.69 -19.36 26.48
CA GLU A 19 -2.55 -19.67 27.61
C GLU A 19 -3.99 -19.91 27.15
N THR A 20 -4.63 -20.98 27.64
CA THR A 20 -6.05 -21.22 27.46
C THR A 20 -6.76 -21.57 28.79
N GLY A 21 -8.09 -21.64 28.78
CA GLY A 21 -8.91 -22.07 29.93
C GLY A 21 -9.26 -21.00 30.94
N ARG A 22 -8.80 -19.76 30.77
CA ARG A 22 -9.11 -18.63 31.71
C ARG A 22 -10.06 -17.60 31.10
N VAL A 23 -9.80 -17.15 29.87
CA VAL A 23 -10.54 -16.06 29.22
C VAL A 23 -11.37 -16.63 28.07
N ALA A 24 -12.56 -16.05 27.81
CA ALA A 24 -13.45 -16.40 26.71
C ALA A 24 -13.78 -17.90 26.59
N ARG A 25 -14.10 -18.57 27.70
CA ARG A 25 -14.30 -20.02 27.82
C ARG A 25 -15.50 -20.62 27.07
N GLN A 26 -16.33 -19.79 26.45
CA GLN A 26 -17.40 -20.26 25.54
C GLN A 26 -16.93 -20.45 24.09
N ALA A 27 -15.69 -20.06 23.82
CA ALA A 27 -15.02 -20.26 22.55
C ALA A 27 -13.74 -21.05 22.77
N ASN A 28 -13.16 -21.58 21.69
CA ASN A 28 -11.80 -22.09 21.71
C ASN A 28 -10.87 -20.86 21.68
N SER A 29 -10.36 -20.49 22.84
CA SER A 29 -9.64 -19.24 23.00
C SER A 29 -8.21 -19.44 23.47
N VAL A 30 -7.32 -18.61 22.97
CA VAL A 30 -5.91 -18.53 23.36
C VAL A 30 -5.56 -17.07 23.63
N LEU A 31 -4.98 -16.82 24.80
CA LEU A 31 -4.27 -15.58 25.06
C LEU A 31 -2.79 -15.81 24.79
N ILE A 32 -2.27 -15.20 23.74
CA ILE A 32 -0.86 -15.22 23.40
C ILE A 32 -0.19 -13.94 23.86
N THR A 33 0.98 -14.07 24.50
CA THR A 33 1.86 -12.93 24.79
C THR A 33 3.21 -13.19 24.15
N MET A 34 3.69 -12.22 23.37
CA MET A 34 4.98 -12.24 22.69
C MET A 34 5.66 -10.88 22.91
N GLY A 35 6.79 -10.88 23.58
CA GLY A 35 7.41 -9.62 24.01
C GLY A 35 6.44 -8.78 24.84
N GLY A 36 6.26 -7.51 24.48
CA GLY A 36 5.32 -6.58 25.13
C GLY A 36 3.90 -6.59 24.57
N VAL A 37 3.57 -7.52 23.65
CA VAL A 37 2.26 -7.59 23.00
C VAL A 37 1.46 -8.79 23.49
N SER A 38 0.17 -8.59 23.78
CA SER A 38 -0.77 -9.69 24.08
C SER A 38 -1.99 -9.62 23.17
N VAL A 39 -2.33 -10.76 22.58
CA VAL A 39 -3.50 -10.93 21.69
C VAL A 39 -4.41 -12.02 22.24
N LEU A 40 -5.69 -11.69 22.42
CA LEU A 40 -6.73 -12.66 22.71
C LEU A 40 -7.32 -13.15 21.39
N VAL A 41 -7.15 -14.43 21.09
CA VAL A 41 -7.77 -15.08 19.92
C VAL A 41 -8.92 -15.97 20.39
N ALA A 42 -10.06 -15.84 19.76
CA ALA A 42 -11.23 -16.68 19.97
C ALA A 42 -11.70 -17.28 18.64
N VAL A 43 -11.87 -18.60 18.61
CA VAL A 43 -12.37 -19.35 17.46
C VAL A 43 -13.70 -20.01 17.84
N VAL A 44 -14.69 -19.81 16.97
CA VAL A 44 -16.00 -20.48 17.06
C VAL A 44 -16.29 -21.12 15.71
N ALA A 45 -16.64 -22.40 15.74
CA ALA A 45 -17.08 -23.17 14.57
C ALA A 45 -18.54 -23.60 14.73
N GLN A 46 -19.34 -23.47 13.67
CA GLN A 46 -20.70 -24.03 13.65
C GLN A 46 -20.62 -25.55 13.51
N PRO A 47 -21.51 -26.32 14.19
CA PRO A 47 -21.48 -27.78 14.15
C PRO A 47 -21.87 -28.34 12.78
N THR A 48 -22.63 -27.61 11.98
CA THR A 48 -23.13 -28.01 10.67
C THR A 48 -23.08 -26.86 9.67
N ALA A 49 -22.93 -27.16 8.40
CA ALA A 49 -23.09 -26.20 7.32
C ALA A 49 -24.56 -25.73 7.18
N LYS A 50 -24.75 -24.55 6.63
CA LYS A 50 -26.09 -24.05 6.24
C LYS A 50 -26.56 -24.83 5.00
N ALA A 51 -27.88 -25.04 4.87
CA ALA A 51 -28.44 -25.65 3.68
C ALA A 51 -28.10 -24.84 2.42
N GLY A 52 -27.64 -25.51 1.35
CA GLY A 52 -27.23 -24.87 0.10
C GLY A 52 -25.88 -24.10 0.18
N GLN A 53 -25.05 -24.36 1.20
CA GLN A 53 -23.72 -23.77 1.32
C GLN A 53 -22.75 -24.51 0.41
N ASP A 54 -22.16 -23.79 -0.56
CA ASP A 54 -21.29 -24.32 -1.61
C ASP A 54 -19.81 -23.84 -1.48
N PHE A 55 -19.51 -23.07 -0.43
CA PHE A 55 -18.17 -22.57 -0.15
C PHE A 55 -17.86 -22.59 1.36
N PHE A 56 -16.58 -22.56 1.71
CA PHE A 56 -16.12 -22.49 3.10
C PHE A 56 -16.24 -21.08 3.68
N PRO A 57 -17.18 -20.81 4.58
CA PRO A 57 -17.41 -19.48 5.17
C PRO A 57 -16.50 -19.23 6.36
N LEU A 58 -15.21 -19.00 6.10
CA LEU A 58 -14.24 -18.57 7.10
C LEU A 58 -14.24 -17.05 7.18
N THR A 59 -14.46 -16.52 8.39
CA THR A 59 -14.37 -15.08 8.68
C THR A 59 -13.28 -14.82 9.72
N VAL A 60 -12.28 -14.04 9.36
CA VAL A 60 -11.21 -13.60 10.26
C VAL A 60 -11.36 -12.10 10.53
N ASN A 61 -11.39 -11.73 11.82
CA ASN A 61 -11.42 -10.36 12.28
C ASN A 61 -10.23 -10.11 13.21
N TYR A 62 -9.38 -9.17 12.85
CA TYR A 62 -8.32 -8.65 13.69
C TYR A 62 -8.71 -7.25 14.16
N GLN A 63 -8.49 -6.95 15.43
CA GLN A 63 -8.90 -5.70 16.07
C GLN A 63 -7.82 -5.19 17.01
N GLU A 64 -7.52 -3.90 16.93
CA GLU A 64 -6.65 -3.19 17.86
C GLU A 64 -7.48 -2.33 18.81
N LYS A 65 -7.41 -2.62 20.10
CA LYS A 65 -8.07 -1.80 21.12
C LYS A 65 -7.13 -0.72 21.61
N GLN A 66 -7.54 0.54 21.55
CA GLN A 66 -6.71 1.67 21.97
C GLN A 66 -6.29 1.57 23.45
N TYR A 67 -7.11 0.92 24.30
CA TYR A 67 -6.73 0.66 25.69
C TYR A 67 -5.51 -0.27 25.81
N ALA A 68 -5.23 -1.10 24.82
CA ALA A 68 -4.03 -1.96 24.81
C ALA A 68 -2.73 -1.16 24.91
N ALA A 69 -2.73 0.05 24.37
CA ALA A 69 -1.63 1.00 24.45
C ALA A 69 -1.86 2.13 25.46
N GLY A 70 -2.82 1.99 26.37
CA GLY A 70 -3.17 2.99 27.39
C GLY A 70 -3.81 4.27 26.80
N ARG A 71 -4.51 4.17 25.68
CA ARG A 71 -5.08 5.31 24.96
C ARG A 71 -6.61 5.26 24.92
N ILE A 72 -7.22 6.44 24.77
CA ILE A 72 -8.64 6.59 24.46
C ILE A 72 -8.75 6.82 22.94
N PRO A 73 -9.69 6.15 22.24
CA PRO A 73 -9.89 6.34 20.81
C PRO A 73 -10.09 7.81 20.43
N GLY A 74 -9.57 8.21 19.28
CA GLY A 74 -9.87 9.48 18.64
C GLY A 74 -11.35 9.62 18.30
N GLY A 75 -11.72 10.59 17.50
CA GLY A 75 -13.08 10.78 17.04
C GLY A 75 -14.08 11.22 18.11
N TYR A 76 -15.30 11.54 17.70
CA TYR A 76 -16.33 12.09 18.58
C TYR A 76 -16.88 11.07 19.57
N GLY A 77 -17.13 9.84 19.11
CA GLY A 77 -17.76 8.78 19.93
C GLY A 77 -16.81 8.10 20.94
N LYS A 78 -15.52 8.42 20.92
CA LYS A 78 -14.49 7.82 21.79
C LYS A 78 -14.55 6.28 21.85
N ARG A 79 -14.88 5.67 20.72
CA ARG A 79 -15.05 4.22 20.55
C ARG A 79 -14.43 3.79 19.23
N GLU A 80 -13.82 2.61 19.20
CA GLU A 80 -13.39 1.96 17.97
C GLU A 80 -14.61 1.72 17.06
N GLY A 81 -14.46 2.08 15.77
CA GLY A 81 -15.53 1.97 14.78
C GLY A 81 -15.32 0.79 13.82
N ARG A 82 -15.34 1.07 12.53
CA ARG A 82 -15.03 0.08 11.49
C ARG A 82 -13.55 -0.27 11.54
N ALA A 83 -13.23 -1.48 11.10
CA ALA A 83 -11.84 -1.91 10.96
C ALA A 83 -11.05 -0.93 10.09
N SER A 84 -9.87 -0.54 10.54
CA SER A 84 -8.92 0.25 9.77
C SER A 84 -8.39 -0.56 8.58
N GLU A 85 -7.70 0.12 7.67
CA GLU A 85 -7.00 -0.56 6.56
C GLU A 85 -5.96 -1.55 7.11
N ALA A 86 -5.17 -1.17 8.11
CA ALA A 86 -4.19 -2.03 8.75
C ALA A 86 -4.84 -3.28 9.38
N GLU A 87 -5.92 -3.12 10.15
CA GLU A 87 -6.66 -4.25 10.73
C GLU A 87 -7.24 -5.18 9.66
N THR A 88 -7.71 -4.62 8.55
CA THR A 88 -8.20 -5.39 7.40
C THR A 88 -7.08 -6.19 6.75
N LEU A 89 -5.90 -5.61 6.60
CA LEU A 89 -4.73 -6.28 6.01
C LEU A 89 -4.21 -7.40 6.90
N ILE A 90 -4.15 -7.20 8.22
CA ILE A 90 -3.74 -8.24 9.17
C ILE A 90 -4.79 -9.36 9.22
N SER A 91 -6.09 -9.03 9.16
CA SER A 91 -7.15 -10.05 9.03
C SER A 91 -6.92 -10.96 7.82
N ARG A 92 -6.50 -10.38 6.68
CA ARG A 92 -6.15 -11.14 5.46
C ARG A 92 -4.86 -11.95 5.62
N LEU A 93 -3.87 -11.38 6.32
CA LEU A 93 -2.60 -12.04 6.61
C LEU A 93 -2.81 -13.32 7.43
N ILE A 94 -3.78 -13.32 8.35
CA ILE A 94 -4.19 -14.48 9.14
C ILE A 94 -5.02 -15.47 8.31
N ASP A 95 -6.00 -14.99 7.53
CA ASP A 95 -6.94 -15.82 6.75
C ASP A 95 -6.20 -16.69 5.71
N ARG A 96 -5.27 -16.09 4.96
CA ARG A 96 -4.65 -16.70 3.79
C ARG A 96 -3.93 -18.02 4.07
N PRO A 97 -3.07 -18.16 5.09
CA PRO A 97 -2.36 -19.41 5.35
C PRO A 97 -3.22 -20.47 6.05
N ILE A 98 -4.32 -20.13 6.73
CA ILE A 98 -5.16 -21.09 7.43
C ILE A 98 -6.25 -21.68 6.54
N ARG A 99 -6.76 -20.91 5.58
CA ARG A 99 -7.88 -21.32 4.71
C ARG A 99 -7.60 -22.58 3.91
N PRO A 100 -6.45 -22.76 3.23
CA PRO A 100 -6.15 -23.96 2.44
C PRO A 100 -5.95 -25.21 3.28
N LEU A 101 -5.82 -25.09 4.60
CA LEU A 101 -5.63 -26.22 5.52
C LEU A 101 -6.94 -26.85 5.99
N PHE A 102 -8.08 -26.34 5.55
CA PHE A 102 -9.36 -27.01 5.72
C PHE A 102 -9.65 -27.90 4.51
N PRO A 103 -10.16 -29.12 4.72
CA PRO A 103 -10.41 -30.04 3.63
C PRO A 103 -11.53 -29.54 2.71
N GLU A 104 -11.44 -29.96 1.44
CA GLU A 104 -12.53 -29.76 0.47
C GLU A 104 -13.84 -30.35 0.98
N GLY A 105 -14.96 -29.66 0.73
CA GLY A 105 -16.29 -30.04 1.22
C GLY A 105 -16.57 -29.68 2.69
N TYR A 106 -15.62 -29.07 3.40
CA TYR A 106 -15.89 -28.53 4.74
C TYR A 106 -16.50 -27.14 4.64
N TYR A 107 -17.80 -27.04 4.83
CA TYR A 107 -18.57 -25.80 4.67
C TYR A 107 -19.18 -25.26 5.98
N ASN A 108 -18.77 -25.79 7.13
CA ASN A 108 -19.20 -25.27 8.42
C ASN A 108 -18.58 -23.87 8.64
N GLU A 109 -19.40 -22.92 9.05
CA GLU A 109 -18.94 -21.55 9.28
C GLU A 109 -17.94 -21.49 10.44
N ILE A 110 -16.79 -20.86 10.22
CA ILE A 110 -15.78 -20.58 11.24
C ILE A 110 -15.57 -19.08 11.34
N GLN A 111 -15.58 -18.58 12.58
CA GLN A 111 -15.21 -17.21 12.90
C GLN A 111 -14.01 -17.18 13.83
N VAL A 112 -12.98 -16.46 13.39
CA VAL A 112 -11.77 -16.14 14.16
C VAL A 112 -11.82 -14.66 14.52
N THR A 113 -11.65 -14.36 15.82
CA THR A 113 -11.51 -12.98 16.29
C THR A 113 -10.22 -12.86 17.09
N ALA A 114 -9.26 -12.10 16.57
CA ALA A 114 -7.99 -11.79 17.22
C ALA A 114 -8.02 -10.33 17.68
N THR A 115 -7.90 -10.12 18.99
CA THR A 115 -8.00 -8.79 19.60
C THR A 115 -6.71 -8.47 20.35
N VAL A 116 -6.04 -7.39 19.98
CA VAL A 116 -4.88 -6.88 20.71
C VAL A 116 -5.37 -6.25 22.01
N VAL A 117 -4.93 -6.81 23.14
CA VAL A 117 -5.39 -6.41 24.49
C VAL A 117 -4.28 -5.76 25.35
N SER A 118 -3.02 -5.88 24.90
CA SER A 118 -1.87 -5.18 25.49
C SER A 118 -0.80 -4.93 24.44
N SER A 119 -0.14 -3.78 24.46
CA SER A 119 0.96 -3.44 23.56
C SER A 119 1.89 -2.41 24.21
N ASP A 120 3.18 -2.70 24.20
CA ASP A 120 4.25 -1.76 24.59
C ASP A 120 4.73 -0.88 23.42
N LYS A 121 4.16 -1.08 22.22
CA LYS A 121 4.43 -0.32 20.99
C LYS A 121 5.83 -0.56 20.36
N THR A 122 6.53 -1.60 20.78
CA THR A 122 7.88 -1.91 20.26
C THR A 122 7.84 -2.79 19.03
N MET A 123 6.77 -3.58 18.86
CA MET A 123 6.59 -4.51 17.73
C MET A 123 5.14 -4.54 17.24
N GLU A 124 4.94 -5.03 16.03
CA GLU A 124 3.61 -5.33 15.48
C GLU A 124 2.99 -6.57 16.17
N ALA A 125 1.67 -6.63 16.21
CA ALA A 125 0.94 -7.72 16.87
C ALA A 125 0.56 -8.87 15.91
N ASP A 126 0.86 -8.75 14.63
CA ASP A 126 0.40 -9.67 13.59
C ASP A 126 0.95 -11.09 13.75
N ILE A 127 2.25 -11.26 14.01
CA ILE A 127 2.85 -12.58 14.23
C ILE A 127 2.23 -13.26 15.46
N ALA A 128 2.07 -12.51 16.57
CA ALA A 128 1.39 -13.02 17.74
C ALA A 128 -0.07 -13.43 17.43
N ALA A 129 -0.80 -12.62 16.64
CA ALA A 129 -2.17 -12.94 16.22
C ALA A 129 -2.24 -14.19 15.34
N MET A 130 -1.27 -14.39 14.43
CA MET A 130 -1.18 -15.58 13.58
C MET A 130 -0.90 -16.84 14.39
N LEU A 131 0.10 -16.81 15.27
CA LEU A 131 0.44 -17.93 16.16
C LEU A 131 -0.69 -18.25 17.13
N GLY A 132 -1.32 -17.22 17.72
CA GLY A 132 -2.48 -17.38 18.58
C GLY A 132 -3.69 -17.99 17.87
N THR A 133 -3.91 -17.62 16.60
CA THR A 133 -4.96 -18.20 15.75
C THR A 133 -4.67 -19.66 15.45
N SER A 134 -3.42 -19.98 15.10
CA SER A 134 -2.99 -21.37 14.88
C SER A 134 -3.20 -22.23 16.11
N ALA A 135 -2.82 -21.73 17.28
CA ALA A 135 -3.01 -22.45 18.55
C ALA A 135 -4.50 -22.60 18.91
N ALA A 136 -5.34 -21.60 18.67
CA ALA A 136 -6.78 -21.66 18.94
C ALA A 136 -7.50 -22.64 17.98
N LEU A 137 -7.11 -22.71 16.73
CA LEU A 137 -7.61 -23.70 15.76
C LEU A 137 -7.15 -25.12 16.11
N ALA A 138 -5.91 -25.28 16.58
CA ALA A 138 -5.38 -26.59 16.98
C ALA A 138 -6.15 -27.24 18.15
N ILE A 139 -6.79 -26.42 19.00
CA ILE A 139 -7.63 -26.91 20.12
C ILE A 139 -9.13 -26.90 19.81
N ALA A 140 -9.54 -26.46 18.59
CA ALA A 140 -10.95 -26.23 18.29
C ALA A 140 -11.71 -27.50 17.88
N GLY A 141 -11.05 -28.64 17.65
CA GLY A 141 -11.68 -29.89 17.18
C GLY A 141 -12.27 -29.79 15.78
N THR A 142 -11.83 -28.84 14.97
CA THR A 142 -12.18 -28.69 13.56
C THR A 142 -11.21 -29.48 12.67
N PRO A 143 -11.56 -29.82 11.41
CA PRO A 143 -10.66 -30.56 10.52
C PRO A 143 -9.52 -29.69 9.97
N PHE A 144 -8.88 -28.91 10.83
CA PHE A 144 -7.76 -28.04 10.51
C PHE A 144 -6.46 -28.86 10.43
N ARG A 145 -5.82 -28.87 9.25
CA ARG A 145 -4.58 -29.61 8.96
C ARG A 145 -3.31 -28.85 9.34
N GLY A 146 -3.41 -27.99 10.34
CA GLY A 146 -2.27 -27.28 10.93
C GLY A 146 -1.57 -28.10 12.02
N PRO A 147 -0.79 -27.42 12.90
CA PRO A 147 -0.72 -25.95 13.02
C PRO A 147 0.13 -25.28 11.96
N ILE A 148 -0.02 -23.94 11.86
CA ILE A 148 0.91 -23.10 11.13
C ILE A 148 1.86 -22.39 12.09
N GLY A 149 3.08 -22.15 11.62
CA GLY A 149 3.96 -21.12 12.15
C GLY A 149 3.85 -19.83 11.33
N ALA A 150 4.38 -18.77 11.88
CA ALA A 150 4.52 -17.48 11.20
C ALA A 150 5.78 -16.77 11.71
N ALA A 151 6.49 -16.10 10.81
CA ALA A 151 7.68 -15.32 11.12
C ALA A 151 7.69 -14.02 10.32
N ARG A 152 8.17 -12.95 10.94
CA ARG A 152 8.58 -11.74 10.23
C ARG A 152 10.09 -11.79 10.04
N VAL A 153 10.57 -11.50 8.85
CA VAL A 153 12.00 -11.51 8.50
C VAL A 153 12.40 -10.13 8.02
N GLY A 154 13.41 -9.56 8.67
CA GLY A 154 14.13 -8.38 8.21
C GLY A 154 15.47 -8.75 7.59
N LEU A 155 16.08 -7.82 6.87
CA LEU A 155 17.43 -7.92 6.33
C LEU A 155 18.22 -6.66 6.69
N ILE A 156 19.21 -6.77 7.57
CA ILE A 156 20.02 -5.66 8.03
C ILE A 156 21.51 -6.01 7.81
N ASN A 157 22.21 -5.18 7.06
CA ASN A 157 23.63 -5.39 6.72
C ASN A 157 23.91 -6.78 6.12
N GLY A 158 22.96 -7.35 5.36
CA GLY A 158 23.10 -8.67 4.73
C GLY A 158 22.77 -9.86 5.63
N GLU A 159 22.32 -9.63 6.87
CA GLU A 159 21.92 -10.68 7.82
C GLU A 159 20.41 -10.69 8.01
N TYR A 160 19.79 -11.88 7.98
CA TYR A 160 18.36 -12.05 8.26
C TYR A 160 18.10 -11.95 9.76
N ILE A 161 17.07 -11.20 10.13
CA ILE A 161 16.64 -10.98 11.52
C ILE A 161 15.24 -11.55 11.70
N LEU A 162 15.08 -12.45 12.67
CA LEU A 162 13.77 -13.01 13.02
C LEU A 162 12.98 -12.05 13.91
N ASN A 163 11.75 -11.77 13.51
CA ASN A 163 10.80 -10.92 14.24
C ASN A 163 11.40 -9.58 14.69
N PRO A 164 11.91 -8.78 13.74
CA PRO A 164 12.49 -7.48 14.07
C PRO A 164 11.47 -6.56 14.73
N ASN A 165 11.92 -5.77 15.70
CA ASN A 165 11.13 -4.69 16.28
C ASN A 165 11.07 -3.46 15.34
N HIS A 166 10.29 -2.43 15.73
CA HIS A 166 10.12 -1.23 14.89
C HIS A 166 11.44 -0.49 14.59
N GLU A 167 12.39 -0.46 15.53
CA GLU A 167 13.70 0.19 15.33
C GLU A 167 14.55 -0.59 14.32
N GLN A 168 14.52 -1.91 14.39
CA GLN A 168 15.20 -2.80 13.46
C GLN A 168 14.55 -2.74 12.07
N LEU A 169 13.21 -2.73 11.97
CA LEU A 169 12.49 -2.59 10.70
C LEU A 169 12.80 -1.26 10.00
N ALA A 170 12.96 -0.18 10.74
CA ALA A 170 13.33 1.12 10.16
C ALA A 170 14.70 1.10 9.46
N GLN A 171 15.61 0.21 9.87
CA GLN A 171 16.94 0.03 9.30
C GLN A 171 16.99 -1.12 8.28
N SER A 172 15.95 -1.92 8.19
CA SER A 172 15.90 -3.11 7.35
C SER A 172 15.66 -2.76 5.87
N ASP A 173 16.26 -3.55 4.99
CA ASP A 173 16.00 -3.52 3.54
C ASP A 173 14.85 -4.46 3.13
N LEU A 174 14.34 -5.25 4.08
CA LEU A 174 13.27 -6.20 3.91
C LEU A 174 12.28 -6.12 5.08
N ASP A 175 11.00 -6.16 4.78
CA ASP A 175 9.91 -6.49 5.68
C ASP A 175 9.10 -7.63 5.04
N LEU A 176 9.35 -8.87 5.49
CA LEU A 176 8.74 -10.07 4.93
C LEU A 176 8.02 -10.84 6.03
N VAL A 177 6.77 -11.19 5.78
CA VAL A 177 6.01 -12.13 6.61
C VAL A 177 5.85 -13.43 5.83
N VAL A 178 6.24 -14.54 6.47
CA VAL A 178 6.08 -15.89 5.96
C VAL A 178 5.28 -16.72 6.94
N ALA A 179 4.39 -17.56 6.44
CA ALA A 179 3.64 -18.53 7.23
C ALA A 179 3.58 -19.87 6.50
N GLY A 180 3.56 -20.94 7.26
CA GLY A 180 3.53 -22.30 6.70
C GLY A 180 3.28 -23.36 7.77
N THR A 181 3.20 -24.61 7.30
CA THR A 181 3.19 -25.80 8.14
C THR A 181 4.62 -26.29 8.40
N GLU A 182 4.76 -27.37 9.15
CA GLU A 182 6.05 -28.06 9.31
C GLU A 182 6.67 -28.42 7.96
N ALA A 183 5.84 -28.87 7.01
CA ALA A 183 6.31 -29.39 5.73
C ALA A 183 6.61 -28.31 4.70
N ALA A 184 5.92 -27.16 4.73
CA ALA A 184 6.03 -26.24 3.62
C ALA A 184 5.48 -24.82 3.89
N VAL A 185 5.97 -23.87 3.09
CA VAL A 185 5.48 -22.47 3.04
C VAL A 185 4.09 -22.44 2.40
N LEU A 186 3.18 -21.66 2.97
CA LEU A 186 1.81 -21.45 2.47
C LEU A 186 1.56 -20.00 2.04
N MET A 187 2.19 -19.03 2.69
CA MET A 187 1.95 -17.62 2.43
C MET A 187 3.23 -16.81 2.63
N VAL A 188 3.48 -15.90 1.69
CA VAL A 188 4.51 -14.88 1.83
C VAL A 188 3.92 -13.52 1.47
N GLU A 189 4.32 -12.49 2.20
CA GLU A 189 4.01 -11.10 1.88
C GLU A 189 5.18 -10.20 2.26
N SER A 190 5.66 -9.36 1.32
CA SER A 190 6.85 -8.58 1.56
C SER A 190 6.83 -7.18 0.95
N GLU A 191 7.65 -6.33 1.54
CA GLU A 191 8.15 -5.07 1.01
C GLU A 191 9.68 -5.11 1.05
N ALA A 192 10.34 -4.78 -0.05
CA ALA A 192 11.79 -4.88 -0.19
C ALA A 192 12.39 -3.66 -0.90
N LYS A 193 13.65 -3.36 -0.63
CA LYS A 193 14.39 -2.25 -1.24
C LYS A 193 15.30 -2.77 -2.36
N GLU A 194 14.67 -3.25 -3.45
CA GLU A 194 15.35 -3.75 -4.65
C GLU A 194 16.33 -4.92 -4.34
N LEU A 195 15.82 -5.94 -3.60
CA LEU A 195 16.58 -7.14 -3.27
C LEU A 195 16.60 -8.15 -4.43
N SER A 196 17.65 -8.98 -4.49
CA SER A 196 17.75 -10.04 -5.49
C SER A 196 16.77 -11.19 -5.21
N GLU A 197 16.49 -11.99 -6.24
CA GLU A 197 15.69 -13.20 -6.15
C GLU A 197 16.25 -14.17 -5.09
N ASP A 198 17.57 -14.34 -5.03
CA ASP A 198 18.25 -15.21 -4.04
C ASP A 198 18.08 -14.69 -2.60
N GLN A 199 18.18 -13.36 -2.40
CA GLN A 199 17.95 -12.77 -1.07
C GLN A 199 16.50 -12.94 -0.62
N MET A 200 15.54 -12.82 -1.55
CA MET A 200 14.12 -13.05 -1.24
C MET A 200 13.84 -14.51 -0.91
N LEU A 201 14.37 -15.45 -1.71
CA LEU A 201 14.26 -16.88 -1.45
C LEU A 201 14.89 -17.26 -0.12
N GLY A 202 16.11 -16.80 0.14
CA GLY A 202 16.81 -17.04 1.40
C GLY A 202 16.03 -16.52 2.62
N ALA A 203 15.35 -15.37 2.51
CA ALA A 203 14.51 -14.84 3.58
C ALA A 203 13.28 -15.72 3.87
N VAL A 204 12.64 -16.24 2.81
CA VAL A 204 11.50 -17.16 2.93
C VAL A 204 11.91 -18.44 3.64
N LEU A 205 13.03 -19.06 3.21
CA LEU A 205 13.56 -20.29 3.81
C LEU A 205 13.98 -20.05 5.26
N PHE A 206 14.71 -18.98 5.55
CA PHE A 206 15.08 -18.61 6.92
C PHE A 206 13.84 -18.49 7.82
N GLY A 207 12.80 -17.79 7.39
CA GLY A 207 11.59 -17.64 8.18
C GLY A 207 10.83 -18.96 8.38
N HIS A 208 10.84 -19.85 7.37
CA HIS A 208 10.22 -21.17 7.45
C HIS A 208 10.98 -22.09 8.43
N ASP A 209 12.30 -22.07 8.41
CA ASP A 209 13.13 -22.87 9.34
C ASP A 209 12.94 -22.37 10.79
N GLU A 210 12.96 -21.08 11.01
CA GLU A 210 12.82 -20.49 12.34
C GLU A 210 11.42 -20.70 12.94
N MET A 211 10.34 -20.72 12.12
CA MET A 211 8.97 -20.91 12.64
C MET A 211 8.69 -22.34 13.13
N GLN A 212 9.56 -23.32 12.85
CA GLN A 212 9.38 -24.71 13.33
C GLN A 212 9.31 -24.79 14.85
N ILE A 213 10.02 -23.92 15.56
CA ILE A 213 9.98 -23.80 17.02
C ILE A 213 8.57 -23.47 17.50
N ALA A 214 7.89 -22.53 16.83
CA ALA A 214 6.53 -22.13 17.16
C ALA A 214 5.52 -23.25 16.85
N ILE A 215 5.68 -23.95 15.72
CA ILE A 215 4.83 -25.09 15.33
C ILE A 215 4.91 -26.21 16.38
N GLN A 216 6.14 -26.58 16.79
CA GLN A 216 6.34 -27.59 17.83
C GLN A 216 5.68 -27.16 19.14
N ALA A 217 5.89 -25.91 19.56
CA ALA A 217 5.30 -25.40 20.80
C ALA A 217 3.75 -25.41 20.77
N ILE A 218 3.14 -25.10 19.62
CA ILE A 218 1.68 -25.15 19.45
C ILE A 218 1.18 -26.60 19.50
N ASN A 219 1.87 -27.56 18.89
CA ASN A 219 1.53 -29.00 18.98
C ASN A 219 1.56 -29.49 20.43
N GLU A 220 2.62 -29.17 21.18
CA GLU A 220 2.73 -29.50 22.60
C GLU A 220 1.66 -28.82 23.46
N PHE A 221 1.32 -27.58 23.16
CA PHE A 221 0.23 -26.84 23.82
C PHE A 221 -1.13 -27.48 23.54
N ALA A 222 -1.44 -27.84 22.29
CA ALA A 222 -2.70 -28.49 21.91
C ALA A 222 -2.84 -29.85 22.59
N ALA A 223 -1.78 -30.65 22.64
CA ALA A 223 -1.77 -31.93 23.35
C ALA A 223 -2.03 -31.75 24.86
N ALA A 224 -1.39 -30.77 25.51
CA ALA A 224 -1.61 -30.45 26.92
C ALA A 224 -3.03 -29.94 27.20
N ALA A 225 -3.63 -29.21 26.25
CA ALA A 225 -5.00 -28.74 26.32
C ALA A 225 -6.05 -29.84 26.15
N GLY A 226 -5.64 -31.05 25.77
CA GLY A 226 -6.55 -32.17 25.51
C GLY A 226 -7.34 -31.96 24.23
N ALA A 227 -6.70 -31.39 23.19
CA ALA A 227 -7.31 -31.22 21.87
C ALA A 227 -7.85 -32.55 21.36
N THR A 228 -9.07 -32.53 20.82
CA THR A 228 -9.72 -33.69 20.23
C THR A 228 -9.63 -33.63 18.72
N GLU A 229 -9.44 -34.80 18.09
CA GLU A 229 -9.51 -34.86 16.63
C GLU A 229 -10.92 -34.51 16.14
N SER A 230 -10.99 -33.93 14.95
CA SER A 230 -12.25 -33.65 14.30
C SER A 230 -13.01 -34.94 13.96
N THR A 231 -14.30 -34.93 14.22
CA THR A 231 -15.21 -36.04 13.82
C THR A 231 -15.82 -35.84 12.44
N TRP A 232 -15.48 -34.73 11.77
CA TRP A 232 -16.00 -34.45 10.44
C TRP A 232 -15.42 -35.41 9.41
N THR A 233 -16.29 -35.91 8.56
CA THR A 233 -15.93 -36.77 7.42
C THR A 233 -16.38 -36.13 6.13
N ALA A 234 -15.56 -36.24 5.08
CA ALA A 234 -15.91 -35.74 3.77
C ALA A 234 -17.16 -36.45 3.22
N PRO A 235 -18.07 -35.71 2.54
CA PRO A 235 -19.19 -36.31 1.84
C PRO A 235 -18.70 -37.35 0.81
N GLU A 236 -19.45 -38.43 0.65
CA GLU A 236 -19.17 -39.41 -0.41
C GLU A 236 -19.47 -38.78 -1.78
N LYS A 237 -18.53 -38.86 -2.70
CA LYS A 237 -18.69 -38.35 -4.08
C LYS A 237 -19.38 -39.44 -4.94
N ASN A 238 -20.26 -38.98 -5.85
CA ASN A 238 -20.97 -39.87 -6.79
C ASN A 238 -20.04 -40.29 -7.94
N GLU A 239 -19.26 -41.38 -7.72
CA GLU A 239 -18.25 -41.85 -8.68
C GLU A 239 -18.86 -42.32 -10.01
N ASP A 240 -20.11 -42.88 -9.99
CA ASP A 240 -20.81 -43.28 -11.21
C ASP A 240 -21.16 -42.05 -12.08
N LEU A 241 -21.65 -40.96 -11.48
CA LEU A 241 -21.94 -39.73 -12.18
C LEU A 241 -20.66 -39.07 -12.70
N ARG A 242 -19.58 -39.11 -11.89
CA ARG A 242 -18.25 -38.62 -12.30
C ARG A 242 -17.76 -39.33 -13.56
N ALA A 243 -17.83 -40.66 -13.61
CA ALA A 243 -17.39 -41.43 -14.76
C ALA A 243 -18.20 -41.11 -16.03
N LYS A 244 -19.52 -40.97 -15.90
CA LYS A 244 -20.42 -40.62 -17.01
C LYS A 244 -20.16 -39.19 -17.54
N LEU A 245 -19.96 -38.21 -16.63
CA LEU A 245 -19.60 -36.85 -17.00
C LEU A 245 -18.26 -36.79 -17.74
N LYS A 246 -17.26 -37.49 -17.23
CA LYS A 246 -15.95 -37.55 -17.86
C LYS A 246 -16.05 -38.13 -19.29
N GLU A 247 -16.70 -39.25 -19.48
CA GLU A 247 -16.87 -39.85 -20.80
C GLU A 247 -17.61 -38.96 -21.79
N ALA A 248 -18.66 -38.26 -21.35
CA ALA A 248 -19.50 -37.45 -22.24
C ALA A 248 -18.97 -36.06 -22.53
N PHE A 249 -18.24 -35.42 -21.57
CA PHE A 249 -17.96 -34.00 -21.61
C PHE A 249 -16.46 -33.60 -21.59
N GLU A 250 -15.52 -34.48 -21.18
CA GLU A 250 -14.10 -34.12 -21.08
C GLU A 250 -13.54 -33.57 -22.39
N ALA A 251 -13.82 -34.19 -23.53
CA ALA A 251 -13.37 -33.73 -24.83
C ALA A 251 -13.98 -32.36 -25.21
N LYS A 252 -15.28 -32.18 -24.96
CA LYS A 252 -16.00 -30.93 -25.25
C LYS A 252 -15.49 -29.77 -24.38
N ILE A 253 -15.23 -30.04 -23.10
CA ILE A 253 -14.66 -29.07 -22.17
C ILE A 253 -13.25 -28.70 -22.61
N SER A 254 -12.41 -29.68 -23.01
CA SER A 254 -11.07 -29.41 -23.54
C SER A 254 -11.11 -28.54 -24.79
N GLU A 255 -12.08 -28.72 -25.68
CA GLU A 255 -12.30 -27.89 -26.85
C GLU A 255 -12.77 -26.46 -26.45
N ALA A 256 -13.72 -26.34 -25.53
CA ALA A 256 -14.18 -25.03 -25.05
C ALA A 256 -13.05 -24.19 -24.45
N TYR A 257 -12.10 -24.82 -23.75
CA TYR A 257 -10.90 -24.15 -23.23
C TYR A 257 -9.86 -23.76 -24.30
N THR A 258 -10.09 -23.97 -25.59
CA THR A 258 -9.31 -23.38 -26.68
C THR A 258 -9.85 -22.02 -27.13
N ILE A 259 -11.02 -21.61 -26.63
CA ILE A 259 -11.62 -20.31 -26.94
C ILE A 259 -10.87 -19.22 -26.16
N ALA A 260 -10.14 -18.36 -26.86
CA ALA A 260 -9.29 -17.35 -26.24
C ALA A 260 -10.10 -16.23 -25.53
N ILE A 261 -11.21 -15.79 -26.12
CA ILE A 261 -12.05 -14.71 -25.57
C ILE A 261 -12.82 -15.24 -24.34
N LYS A 262 -12.64 -14.59 -23.19
CA LYS A 262 -13.18 -15.03 -21.90
C LYS A 262 -14.71 -15.21 -21.93
N GLN A 263 -15.45 -14.24 -22.43
CA GLN A 263 -16.92 -14.29 -22.43
C GLN A 263 -17.47 -15.40 -23.31
N ASP A 264 -16.89 -15.60 -24.51
CA ASP A 264 -17.30 -16.65 -25.42
C ASP A 264 -16.98 -18.03 -24.85
N ARG A 265 -15.84 -18.18 -24.19
CA ARG A 265 -15.44 -19.41 -23.48
C ARG A 265 -16.43 -19.73 -22.36
N TYR A 266 -16.79 -18.77 -21.54
CA TYR A 266 -17.76 -18.98 -20.46
C TYR A 266 -19.13 -19.34 -21.01
N ALA A 267 -19.62 -18.68 -22.04
CA ALA A 267 -20.88 -19.03 -22.67
C ALA A 267 -20.87 -20.48 -23.23
N ALA A 268 -19.75 -20.94 -23.79
CA ALA A 268 -19.59 -22.31 -24.26
C ALA A 268 -19.60 -23.31 -23.10
N LEU A 269 -18.89 -23.02 -22.00
CA LEU A 269 -18.85 -23.89 -20.81
C LEU A 269 -20.20 -23.95 -20.10
N ASP A 270 -20.92 -22.83 -19.99
CA ASP A 270 -22.28 -22.77 -19.43
C ASP A 270 -23.26 -23.58 -20.26
N ALA A 271 -23.15 -23.53 -21.60
CA ALA A 271 -23.98 -24.35 -22.49
C ALA A 271 -23.70 -25.85 -22.32
N LEU A 272 -22.43 -26.26 -22.12
CA LEU A 272 -22.06 -27.65 -21.84
C LEU A 272 -22.58 -28.10 -20.47
N GLN A 273 -22.54 -27.24 -19.46
CA GLN A 273 -23.09 -27.54 -18.13
C GLN A 273 -24.61 -27.71 -18.19
N ALA A 274 -25.32 -26.83 -18.91
CA ALA A 274 -26.75 -26.96 -19.14
C ALA A 274 -27.11 -28.26 -19.89
N GLU A 275 -26.31 -28.70 -20.89
CA GLU A 275 -26.43 -29.96 -21.59
C GLU A 275 -26.25 -31.13 -20.63
N ALA A 276 -25.26 -31.07 -19.73
CA ALA A 276 -25.02 -32.11 -18.73
C ALA A 276 -26.19 -32.22 -17.74
N VAL A 277 -26.72 -31.13 -17.26
CA VAL A 277 -27.90 -31.07 -16.40
C VAL A 277 -29.10 -31.71 -17.11
N ALA A 278 -29.37 -31.32 -18.35
CA ALA A 278 -30.49 -31.87 -19.12
C ALA A 278 -30.35 -33.40 -19.38
N GLN A 279 -29.11 -33.91 -19.47
CA GLN A 279 -28.83 -35.30 -19.76
C GLN A 279 -28.88 -36.20 -18.52
N PHE A 280 -28.45 -35.73 -17.35
CA PHE A 280 -28.18 -36.56 -16.18
C PHE A 280 -29.06 -36.26 -14.96
N VAL A 281 -29.71 -35.08 -14.90
CA VAL A 281 -30.59 -34.71 -13.79
C VAL A 281 -32.03 -35.09 -14.13
N PRO A 282 -32.73 -35.86 -13.30
CA PRO A 282 -34.15 -36.19 -13.48
C PRO A 282 -35.04 -34.96 -13.36
N GLU A 283 -36.25 -34.94 -14.01
CA GLU A 283 -37.23 -33.84 -13.85
C GLU A 283 -37.63 -33.60 -12.38
N GLU A 284 -37.71 -34.67 -11.57
CA GLU A 284 -37.89 -34.55 -10.11
C GLU A 284 -36.56 -34.98 -9.45
N ASP A 285 -35.74 -34.02 -9.08
CA ASP A 285 -34.46 -34.24 -8.42
C ASP A 285 -34.64 -34.36 -6.89
N VAL A 286 -35.10 -35.50 -6.45
CA VAL A 286 -35.34 -35.82 -5.03
C VAL A 286 -34.02 -36.12 -4.29
N ASP A 287 -33.00 -36.57 -5.00
CA ASP A 287 -31.73 -37.04 -4.46
C ASP A 287 -30.61 -35.97 -4.48
N GLY A 288 -30.90 -34.75 -5.00
CA GLY A 288 -29.91 -33.67 -5.08
C GLY A 288 -28.81 -33.89 -6.13
N ILE A 289 -29.13 -34.64 -7.20
CA ILE A 289 -28.19 -34.97 -8.29
C ILE A 289 -27.69 -33.69 -9.01
N ALA A 290 -28.50 -32.64 -9.05
CA ALA A 290 -28.10 -31.38 -9.66
C ALA A 290 -26.94 -30.74 -8.93
N ASP A 291 -26.90 -30.74 -7.60
CA ASP A 291 -25.82 -30.22 -6.80
C ASP A 291 -24.55 -31.05 -6.97
N ASP A 292 -24.65 -32.39 -6.92
CA ASP A 292 -23.55 -33.31 -7.20
C ASP A 292 -22.98 -33.11 -8.61
N LEU A 293 -23.85 -32.93 -9.61
CA LEU A 293 -23.45 -32.69 -11.00
C LEU A 293 -22.65 -31.41 -11.14
N ASN A 294 -23.14 -30.33 -10.54
CA ASN A 294 -22.47 -29.04 -10.62
C ASN A 294 -21.06 -29.12 -10.00
N GLU A 295 -20.91 -29.74 -8.83
CA GLU A 295 -19.59 -29.94 -8.21
C GLU A 295 -18.66 -30.81 -9.08
N LEU A 296 -19.17 -31.92 -9.60
CA LEU A 296 -18.38 -32.84 -10.43
C LEU A 296 -18.05 -32.25 -11.81
N PHE A 297 -18.89 -31.38 -12.35
CA PHE A 297 -18.62 -30.66 -13.60
C PHE A 297 -17.50 -29.63 -13.42
N GLU A 298 -17.50 -28.89 -12.31
CA GLU A 298 -16.41 -27.98 -11.96
C GLU A 298 -15.09 -28.76 -11.73
N ASP A 299 -15.13 -29.89 -11.03
CA ASP A 299 -13.95 -30.78 -10.86
C ASP A 299 -13.42 -31.27 -12.22
N LEU A 300 -14.31 -31.64 -13.17
CA LEU A 300 -13.92 -32.03 -14.51
C LEU A 300 -13.27 -30.91 -15.29
N LYS A 301 -13.80 -29.68 -15.22
CA LYS A 301 -13.19 -28.47 -15.79
C LYS A 301 -11.79 -28.26 -15.21
N TYR A 302 -11.68 -28.28 -13.89
CA TYR A 302 -10.43 -28.12 -13.15
C TYR A 302 -9.36 -29.12 -13.64
N ARG A 303 -9.67 -30.42 -13.66
CA ARG A 303 -8.75 -31.47 -14.10
C ARG A 303 -8.37 -31.35 -15.58
N THR A 304 -9.32 -31.03 -16.45
CA THR A 304 -9.10 -30.93 -17.89
C THR A 304 -8.08 -29.85 -18.22
N VAL A 305 -8.19 -28.67 -17.60
CA VAL A 305 -7.23 -27.57 -17.82
C VAL A 305 -5.85 -27.92 -17.30
N ARG A 306 -5.78 -28.49 -16.10
CA ARG A 306 -4.51 -28.89 -15.46
C ARG A 306 -3.77 -29.95 -16.27
N ASP A 307 -4.47 -30.99 -16.71
CA ASP A 307 -3.91 -32.07 -17.54
C ASP A 307 -3.43 -31.52 -18.92
N ASN A 308 -4.15 -30.56 -19.51
CA ASN A 308 -3.72 -29.91 -20.73
C ASN A 308 -2.39 -29.17 -20.51
N ILE A 309 -2.27 -28.38 -19.45
CA ILE A 309 -1.05 -27.63 -19.11
C ILE A 309 0.12 -28.60 -18.85
N LEU A 310 -0.07 -29.60 -17.99
CA LEU A 310 0.98 -30.55 -17.62
C LEU A 310 1.41 -31.49 -18.76
N SER A 311 0.56 -31.68 -19.77
CA SER A 311 0.88 -32.45 -20.98
C SER A 311 1.58 -31.60 -22.06
N GLY A 312 1.84 -30.29 -21.81
CA GLY A 312 2.53 -29.40 -22.73
C GLY A 312 1.65 -28.86 -23.85
N LYS A 313 0.31 -28.97 -23.73
CA LYS A 313 -0.60 -28.31 -24.68
C LYS A 313 -0.57 -26.80 -24.45
N PRO A 314 -0.95 -25.99 -25.45
CA PRO A 314 -1.13 -24.55 -25.29
C PRO A 314 -2.08 -24.24 -24.11
N ARG A 315 -1.83 -23.10 -23.46
CA ARG A 315 -2.72 -22.53 -22.41
C ARG A 315 -4.05 -22.10 -23.02
N ILE A 316 -4.99 -21.69 -22.20
CA ILE A 316 -6.36 -21.29 -22.55
C ILE A 316 -6.39 -20.24 -23.69
N ASP A 317 -5.43 -19.32 -23.71
CA ASP A 317 -5.30 -18.28 -24.73
C ASP A 317 -4.26 -18.60 -25.82
N GLY A 318 -3.81 -19.83 -25.91
CA GLY A 318 -2.90 -20.34 -26.93
C GLY A 318 -1.41 -20.10 -26.66
N ARG A 319 -1.05 -19.42 -25.55
CA ARG A 319 0.34 -19.17 -25.16
C ARG A 319 1.02 -20.45 -24.63
N ASP A 320 2.33 -20.39 -24.58
CA ASP A 320 3.16 -21.30 -23.79
C ASP A 320 3.19 -20.87 -22.30
N THR A 321 3.93 -21.59 -21.47
CA THR A 321 4.02 -21.34 -20.01
C THR A 321 4.83 -20.09 -19.66
N LYS A 322 5.55 -19.46 -20.57
CA LYS A 322 6.53 -18.37 -20.33
C LYS A 322 6.14 -17.04 -20.95
N THR A 323 5.34 -17.06 -22.02
CA THR A 323 4.96 -15.86 -22.77
C THR A 323 4.00 -14.98 -21.99
N VAL A 324 4.32 -13.68 -21.89
CA VAL A 324 3.46 -12.63 -21.37
C VAL A 324 2.48 -12.19 -22.45
N ARG A 325 1.22 -11.87 -22.09
CA ARG A 325 0.20 -11.34 -23.01
C ARG A 325 0.68 -10.05 -23.68
N ALA A 326 0.06 -9.71 -24.82
CA ALA A 326 0.32 -8.45 -25.53
C ALA A 326 0.10 -7.24 -24.59
N LEU A 327 0.99 -6.27 -24.70
CA LEU A 327 0.99 -5.06 -23.87
C LEU A 327 0.67 -3.84 -24.74
N ASP A 328 -0.24 -2.98 -24.25
CA ASP A 328 -0.43 -1.61 -24.73
C ASP A 328 -0.23 -0.66 -23.57
N VAL A 329 0.66 0.32 -23.74
CA VAL A 329 1.05 1.24 -22.68
C VAL A 329 0.90 2.66 -23.17
N GLN A 330 0.14 3.47 -22.45
CA GLN A 330 -0.09 4.88 -22.78
C GLN A 330 0.11 5.74 -21.53
N VAL A 331 0.65 6.95 -21.69
CA VAL A 331 0.80 7.94 -20.63
C VAL A 331 0.24 9.28 -21.05
N GLY A 332 -0.13 10.13 -20.10
CA GLY A 332 -0.73 11.44 -20.40
C GLY A 332 -2.11 11.32 -21.03
N VAL A 333 -2.88 10.28 -20.66
CA VAL A 333 -4.21 9.97 -21.23
C VAL A 333 -5.33 10.87 -20.73
N LEU A 334 -5.10 11.62 -19.64
CA LEU A 334 -6.07 12.54 -19.01
C LEU A 334 -5.46 13.93 -18.90
N ASP A 335 -6.06 14.89 -19.59
CA ASP A 335 -5.51 16.26 -19.75
C ASP A 335 -5.33 17.03 -18.43
N ARG A 336 -6.15 16.77 -17.42
CA ARG A 336 -6.15 17.51 -16.14
C ARG A 336 -5.49 16.78 -15.00
N ALA A 337 -5.24 15.48 -15.15
CA ALA A 337 -4.50 14.72 -14.14
C ALA A 337 -3.04 15.22 -14.07
N HIS A 338 -2.45 15.16 -12.88
CA HIS A 338 -1.04 15.54 -12.74
C HIS A 338 -0.12 14.54 -13.42
N GLY A 339 -0.48 13.26 -13.41
CA GLY A 339 0.06 12.20 -14.23
C GLY A 339 -0.99 11.13 -14.44
N SER A 340 -0.98 10.47 -15.60
CA SER A 340 -1.94 9.42 -15.92
C SER A 340 -1.33 8.37 -16.83
N ALA A 341 -1.77 7.13 -16.67
CA ALA A 341 -1.38 6.01 -17.49
C ALA A 341 -2.57 5.09 -17.75
N LEU A 342 -2.65 4.56 -18.94
CA LEU A 342 -3.49 3.43 -19.29
C LEU A 342 -2.59 2.25 -19.60
N PHE A 343 -2.61 1.24 -18.73
CA PHE A 343 -1.83 0.02 -18.88
C PHE A 343 -2.76 -1.12 -19.21
N THR A 344 -2.54 -1.73 -20.38
CA THR A 344 -3.32 -2.87 -20.87
C THR A 344 -2.42 -4.07 -21.08
N ARG A 345 -2.82 -5.24 -20.56
CA ARG A 345 -2.16 -6.52 -20.73
C ARG A 345 -3.21 -7.57 -21.10
N GLY A 346 -3.33 -7.88 -22.40
CA GLY A 346 -4.43 -8.68 -22.91
C GLY A 346 -5.79 -8.09 -22.50
N GLU A 347 -6.62 -8.87 -21.82
CA GLU A 347 -7.93 -8.47 -21.31
C GLU A 347 -7.88 -7.93 -19.86
N THR A 348 -6.76 -7.32 -19.45
CA THR A 348 -6.62 -6.64 -18.15
C THR A 348 -6.14 -5.22 -18.37
N GLN A 349 -6.91 -4.25 -17.91
CA GLN A 349 -6.62 -2.84 -18.11
C GLN A 349 -6.78 -2.05 -16.80
N ALA A 350 -5.81 -1.16 -16.54
CA ALA A 350 -5.83 -0.24 -15.40
C ALA A 350 -5.63 1.19 -15.88
N LEU A 351 -6.58 2.08 -15.53
CA LEU A 351 -6.43 3.52 -15.65
C LEU A 351 -5.87 4.04 -14.32
N VAL A 352 -4.63 4.52 -14.35
CA VAL A 352 -3.94 4.92 -13.13
C VAL A 352 -3.58 6.40 -13.17
N THR A 353 -3.94 7.12 -12.11
CA THR A 353 -3.69 8.55 -11.99
C THR A 353 -2.81 8.86 -10.78
N THR A 354 -1.93 9.84 -10.94
CA THR A 354 -1.12 10.41 -9.87
C THR A 354 -1.57 11.84 -9.62
N THR A 355 -1.83 12.16 -8.34
CA THR A 355 -2.13 13.52 -7.87
C THR A 355 -1.07 13.93 -6.85
N LEU A 356 -0.51 15.11 -7.03
CA LEU A 356 0.45 15.72 -6.13
C LEU A 356 -0.26 16.77 -5.27
N GLY A 357 -0.06 16.71 -3.96
CA GLY A 357 -0.64 17.62 -2.99
C GLY A 357 0.41 18.26 -2.09
N ASN A 358 -0.05 19.09 -1.17
CA ASN A 358 0.79 19.70 -0.15
C ASN A 358 0.72 18.93 1.18
N THR A 359 1.51 19.35 2.17
CA THR A 359 1.58 18.69 3.49
C THR A 359 0.25 18.58 4.24
N ARG A 360 -0.73 19.46 3.93
CA ARG A 360 -2.07 19.40 4.56
C ARG A 360 -2.93 18.28 4.02
N ASP A 361 -2.59 17.77 2.84
CA ASP A 361 -3.29 16.66 2.18
C ASP A 361 -2.79 15.28 2.67
N ALA A 362 -1.79 15.26 3.55
CA ALA A 362 -1.23 14.03 4.10
C ALA A 362 -2.27 13.25 4.92
N LEU A 363 -2.24 11.94 4.78
CA LEU A 363 -3.13 11.05 5.52
C LEU A 363 -2.66 10.93 6.98
N MET A 364 -3.55 11.23 7.91
CA MET A 364 -3.32 11.00 9.33
C MET A 364 -3.85 9.61 9.71
N VAL A 365 -2.96 8.73 10.17
CA VAL A 365 -3.29 7.35 10.56
C VAL A 365 -3.12 7.20 12.06
N ASP A 366 -4.21 6.87 12.75
CA ASP A 366 -4.18 6.51 14.17
C ASP A 366 -3.76 5.04 14.33
N THR A 367 -2.67 4.81 15.04
CA THR A 367 -2.15 3.49 15.39
C THR A 367 -2.04 3.34 16.89
N LEU A 368 -1.77 2.13 17.39
CA LEU A 368 -1.48 1.92 18.83
C LEU A 368 -0.27 2.74 19.31
N ALA A 369 0.73 2.94 18.45
CA ALA A 369 1.91 3.73 18.76
C ALA A 369 1.68 5.25 18.75
N GLY A 370 0.57 5.73 18.19
CA GLY A 370 0.23 7.14 18.07
C GLY A 370 -0.31 7.48 16.69
N THR A 371 -0.51 8.78 16.44
CA THR A 371 -0.90 9.27 15.12
C THR A 371 0.35 9.41 14.26
N LYS A 372 0.35 8.80 13.09
CA LYS A 372 1.40 8.92 12.06
C LYS A 372 0.86 9.70 10.88
N THR A 373 1.74 10.43 10.21
CA THR A 373 1.45 11.11 8.95
C THR A 373 2.01 10.29 7.81
N ASP A 374 1.19 10.04 6.80
CA ASP A 374 1.56 9.30 5.59
C ASP A 374 1.43 10.20 4.37
N ASN A 375 2.54 10.41 3.66
CA ASN A 375 2.62 11.28 2.49
C ASN A 375 2.43 10.52 1.18
N PHE A 376 2.25 9.21 1.23
CA PHE A 376 2.04 8.39 0.04
C PHE A 376 0.80 7.52 0.19
N MET A 377 -0.16 7.67 -0.72
CA MET A 377 -1.41 6.91 -0.75
C MET A 377 -1.56 6.23 -2.10
N LEU A 378 -2.01 4.98 -2.10
CA LEU A 378 -2.45 4.28 -3.31
C LEU A 378 -3.79 3.61 -3.05
N HIS A 379 -4.79 4.02 -3.79
CA HIS A 379 -6.15 3.48 -3.75
C HIS A 379 -6.42 2.66 -5.01
N TYR A 380 -7.01 1.50 -4.83
CA TYR A 380 -7.35 0.56 -5.87
C TYR A 380 -8.87 0.33 -5.88
N ASN A 381 -9.48 0.47 -7.04
CA ASN A 381 -10.91 0.29 -7.25
C ASN A 381 -11.17 -0.80 -8.28
N PHE A 382 -12.10 -1.70 -7.95
CA PHE A 382 -12.50 -2.81 -8.81
C PHE A 382 -14.02 -2.79 -9.00
N PRO A 383 -14.54 -1.97 -9.92
CA PRO A 383 -15.97 -1.91 -10.20
C PRO A 383 -16.45 -3.15 -10.95
N ALA A 384 -17.72 -3.49 -10.79
CA ALA A 384 -18.32 -4.70 -11.39
C ALA A 384 -18.21 -4.71 -12.93
N TYR A 385 -18.29 -3.56 -13.57
CA TYR A 385 -18.16 -3.47 -15.03
C TYR A 385 -16.79 -3.95 -15.56
N SER A 386 -15.75 -3.99 -14.73
CA SER A 386 -14.41 -4.46 -15.13
C SER A 386 -14.40 -5.95 -15.52
N VAL A 387 -15.39 -6.70 -15.10
CA VAL A 387 -15.62 -8.11 -15.47
C VAL A 387 -16.90 -8.31 -16.27
N GLY A 388 -17.53 -7.22 -16.74
CA GLY A 388 -18.75 -7.26 -17.52
C GLY A 388 -20.02 -7.53 -16.71
N GLU A 389 -19.99 -7.32 -15.40
CA GLU A 389 -21.09 -7.58 -14.49
C GLU A 389 -21.75 -6.28 -14.00
N THR A 390 -22.99 -6.42 -13.53
CA THR A 390 -23.67 -5.38 -12.75
C THR A 390 -23.42 -5.65 -11.25
N GLY A 391 -23.29 -4.60 -10.45
CA GLY A 391 -23.04 -4.75 -9.03
C GLY A 391 -23.42 -3.51 -8.23
N ARG A 392 -23.60 -3.69 -6.93
CA ARG A 392 -23.83 -2.58 -6.01
C ARG A 392 -22.51 -1.85 -5.74
N GLU A 393 -22.47 -0.56 -5.99
CA GLU A 393 -21.37 0.27 -5.55
C GLU A 393 -21.40 0.41 -4.02
N SER A 394 -20.28 0.08 -3.40
CA SER A 394 -20.05 0.17 -1.96
C SER A 394 -18.64 0.68 -1.70
N GLY A 395 -18.31 0.98 -0.45
CA GLY A 395 -16.92 1.27 -0.08
C GLY A 395 -15.98 0.10 -0.39
N PRO A 396 -14.65 0.31 -0.33
CA PRO A 396 -13.67 -0.68 -0.73
C PRO A 396 -13.82 -1.98 0.07
N LYS A 397 -13.81 -3.10 -0.64
CA LYS A 397 -13.85 -4.45 -0.06
C LYS A 397 -12.45 -4.84 0.45
N ARG A 398 -12.38 -5.85 1.33
CA ARG A 398 -11.10 -6.38 1.86
C ARG A 398 -10.09 -6.75 0.76
N ARG A 399 -10.57 -7.26 -0.39
CA ARG A 399 -9.72 -7.61 -1.54
C ARG A 399 -9.12 -6.36 -2.19
N GLU A 400 -9.91 -5.30 -2.36
CA GLU A 400 -9.45 -4.04 -2.95
C GLU A 400 -8.38 -3.37 -2.07
N ILE A 401 -8.57 -3.37 -0.75
CA ILE A 401 -7.57 -2.89 0.22
C ILE A 401 -6.26 -3.69 0.08
N GLY A 402 -6.34 -5.02 0.00
CA GLY A 402 -5.17 -5.88 -0.18
C GLY A 402 -4.42 -5.64 -1.48
N HIS A 403 -5.14 -5.50 -2.61
CA HIS A 403 -4.55 -5.21 -3.92
C HIS A 403 -3.90 -3.82 -3.97
N GLY A 404 -4.56 -2.81 -3.39
CA GLY A 404 -4.01 -1.47 -3.27
C GLY A 404 -2.73 -1.45 -2.44
N ARG A 405 -2.70 -2.18 -1.31
CA ARG A 405 -1.50 -2.28 -0.48
C ARG A 405 -0.34 -2.96 -1.19
N LEU A 406 -0.59 -4.03 -1.94
CA LEU A 406 0.43 -4.70 -2.73
C LEU A 406 0.99 -3.78 -3.83
N ALA A 407 0.12 -3.07 -4.56
CA ALA A 407 0.55 -2.11 -5.57
C ALA A 407 1.37 -0.96 -4.96
N ARG A 408 0.97 -0.46 -3.79
CA ARG A 408 1.70 0.54 -3.04
C ARG A 408 3.12 0.07 -2.69
N ARG A 409 3.25 -1.12 -2.10
CA ARG A 409 4.56 -1.72 -1.76
C ARG A 409 5.45 -1.86 -2.98
N GLY A 410 4.87 -2.22 -4.13
CA GLY A 410 5.59 -2.38 -5.39
C GLY A 410 6.37 -1.13 -5.80
N VAL A 411 5.81 0.06 -5.60
CA VAL A 411 6.43 1.32 -6.04
C VAL A 411 7.08 2.12 -4.91
N GLN A 412 6.80 1.82 -3.65
CA GLN A 412 7.25 2.61 -2.50
C GLN A 412 8.78 2.70 -2.41
N ALA A 413 9.50 1.61 -2.67
CA ALA A 413 10.96 1.55 -2.56
C ALA A 413 11.69 2.48 -3.54
N VAL A 414 11.05 2.85 -4.65
CA VAL A 414 11.64 3.70 -5.70
C VAL A 414 11.20 5.15 -5.62
N LEU A 415 10.31 5.51 -4.69
CA LEU A 415 9.91 6.90 -4.49
C LEU A 415 11.09 7.76 -4.02
N PRO A 416 11.11 9.05 -4.40
CA PRO A 416 12.09 9.99 -3.87
C PRO A 416 11.89 10.21 -2.38
N ALA A 417 12.98 10.51 -1.67
CA ALA A 417 12.91 10.90 -0.27
C ALA A 417 12.15 12.23 -0.11
N ALA A 418 11.42 12.40 1.00
CA ALA A 418 10.53 13.53 1.23
C ALA A 418 11.26 14.90 1.28
N ASP A 419 12.53 14.92 1.64
CA ASP A 419 13.38 16.12 1.61
C ASP A 419 13.73 16.57 0.19
N ARG A 420 13.78 15.65 -0.76
CA ARG A 420 14.05 15.92 -2.19
C ARG A 420 12.79 16.19 -3.01
N PHE A 421 11.67 15.58 -2.59
CA PHE A 421 10.39 15.73 -3.29
C PHE A 421 9.26 15.87 -2.25
N PRO A 422 9.04 17.08 -1.71
CA PRO A 422 8.18 17.33 -0.54
C PRO A 422 6.69 17.42 -0.90
N TYR A 423 6.22 16.56 -1.78
CA TYR A 423 4.81 16.44 -2.13
C TYR A 423 4.16 15.28 -1.39
N VAL A 424 2.90 15.44 -1.08
CA VAL A 424 2.00 14.32 -0.82
C VAL A 424 1.60 13.72 -2.15
N ILE A 425 1.75 12.42 -2.28
CA ILE A 425 1.46 11.67 -3.50
C ILE A 425 0.24 10.79 -3.28
N ARG A 426 -0.79 10.97 -4.11
CA ARG A 426 -1.95 10.08 -4.15
C ARG A 426 -2.07 9.43 -5.51
N ILE A 427 -2.04 8.10 -5.53
CA ILE A 427 -2.33 7.30 -6.72
C ILE A 427 -3.72 6.70 -6.61
N VAL A 428 -4.46 6.71 -7.70
CA VAL A 428 -5.71 5.97 -7.84
C VAL A 428 -5.60 5.06 -9.04
N SER A 429 -5.85 3.77 -8.84
CA SER A 429 -5.90 2.76 -9.88
C SER A 429 -7.33 2.27 -10.04
N ASP A 430 -7.98 2.66 -11.13
CA ASP A 430 -9.31 2.19 -11.53
C ASP A 430 -9.15 1.04 -12.53
N ILE A 431 -9.60 -0.14 -12.16
CA ILE A 431 -9.57 -1.31 -13.04
C ILE A 431 -10.75 -1.22 -13.99
N THR A 432 -10.44 -1.13 -15.28
CA THR A 432 -11.45 -0.98 -16.34
C THR A 432 -11.78 -2.30 -17.04
N GLU A 433 -10.80 -3.25 -17.07
CA GLU A 433 -11.00 -4.62 -17.54
C GLU A 433 -10.17 -5.58 -16.68
N SER A 434 -10.65 -6.80 -16.43
CA SER A 434 -9.94 -7.78 -15.64
C SER A 434 -10.12 -9.22 -16.11
N ASN A 435 -8.99 -9.81 -16.51
CA ASN A 435 -8.81 -11.25 -16.71
C ASN A 435 -7.40 -11.66 -16.25
N GLY A 436 -7.20 -11.70 -14.92
CA GLY A 436 -5.94 -12.07 -14.26
C GLY A 436 -5.07 -10.87 -13.87
N SER A 437 -4.68 -10.86 -12.61
CA SER A 437 -3.77 -9.94 -11.91
C SER A 437 -3.87 -8.46 -12.26
N SER A 438 -5.01 -7.86 -11.92
CA SER A 438 -5.21 -6.41 -11.97
C SER A 438 -4.31 -5.63 -10.97
N SER A 439 -3.88 -6.26 -9.87
CA SER A 439 -2.94 -5.63 -8.92
C SER A 439 -1.56 -5.38 -9.55
N MET A 440 -1.08 -6.28 -10.39
CA MET A 440 0.19 -6.10 -11.10
C MET A 440 0.07 -5.10 -12.26
N ALA A 441 -1.09 -5.01 -12.90
CA ALA A 441 -1.40 -3.92 -13.82
C ALA A 441 -1.38 -2.56 -13.10
N SER A 442 -1.88 -2.51 -11.85
CA SER A 442 -1.82 -1.30 -11.00
C SER A 442 -0.39 -0.91 -10.64
N VAL A 443 0.50 -1.86 -10.38
CA VAL A 443 1.94 -1.58 -10.15
C VAL A 443 2.56 -0.92 -11.38
N CYS A 444 2.35 -1.50 -12.55
CA CYS A 444 2.88 -0.97 -13.81
C CYS A 444 2.31 0.44 -14.09
N GLY A 445 1.00 0.61 -14.00
CA GLY A 445 0.32 1.89 -14.19
C GLY A 445 0.73 2.95 -13.17
N ALA A 446 0.96 2.57 -11.91
CA ALA A 446 1.45 3.47 -10.86
C ALA A 446 2.86 3.99 -11.20
N SER A 447 3.79 3.10 -11.58
CA SER A 447 5.12 3.50 -12.03
C SER A 447 5.07 4.47 -13.21
N LEU A 448 4.23 4.18 -14.20
CA LEU A 448 4.04 5.02 -15.40
C LEU A 448 3.44 6.39 -15.05
N SER A 449 2.36 6.42 -14.26
CA SER A 449 1.67 7.66 -13.90
C SER A 449 2.51 8.57 -13.00
N LEU A 450 3.35 7.99 -12.13
CA LEU A 450 4.33 8.74 -11.34
C LEU A 450 5.37 9.41 -12.22
N MET A 451 5.93 8.69 -13.20
CA MET A 451 6.89 9.24 -14.15
C MET A 451 6.26 10.32 -15.04
N ASP A 452 5.00 10.11 -15.46
CA ASP A 452 4.24 11.09 -16.24
C ASP A 452 3.95 12.37 -15.44
N ALA A 453 3.73 12.26 -14.13
CA ALA A 453 3.57 13.41 -13.21
C ALA A 453 4.87 14.18 -12.95
N GLY A 454 6.02 13.66 -13.37
CA GLY A 454 7.33 14.25 -13.09
C GLY A 454 7.91 13.88 -11.72
N VAL A 455 7.40 12.81 -11.07
CA VAL A 455 7.97 12.30 -9.81
C VAL A 455 9.30 11.59 -10.11
N PRO A 456 10.43 12.05 -9.53
CA PRO A 456 11.75 11.51 -9.86
C PRO A 456 11.99 10.15 -9.19
N LEU A 457 11.41 9.09 -9.74
CA LEU A 457 11.62 7.73 -9.27
C LEU A 457 13.10 7.33 -9.39
N LYS A 458 13.59 6.51 -8.46
CA LYS A 458 14.93 5.90 -8.55
C LYS A 458 15.06 5.00 -9.78
N ALA A 459 14.02 4.23 -10.08
CA ALA A 459 13.91 3.36 -11.24
C ALA A 459 12.43 3.08 -11.58
N PRO A 460 12.09 2.78 -12.84
CA PRO A 460 10.78 2.25 -13.20
C PRO A 460 10.55 0.87 -12.59
N VAL A 461 9.29 0.57 -12.26
CA VAL A 461 8.86 -0.71 -11.66
C VAL A 461 7.82 -1.37 -12.53
N ALA A 462 7.96 -2.68 -12.75
CA ALA A 462 6.93 -3.53 -13.34
C ALA A 462 6.50 -4.62 -12.36
N GLY A 463 5.33 -5.19 -12.59
CA GLY A 463 4.79 -6.30 -11.82
C GLY A 463 4.27 -7.41 -12.71
N ILE A 464 4.42 -8.67 -12.27
CA ILE A 464 3.94 -9.86 -12.95
C ILE A 464 3.28 -10.82 -11.95
N ALA A 465 2.25 -11.55 -12.41
CA ALA A 465 1.65 -12.64 -11.67
C ALA A 465 2.00 -13.98 -12.31
N MET A 466 2.46 -14.89 -11.47
CA MET A 466 2.83 -16.25 -11.81
C MET A 466 1.81 -17.21 -11.22
N GLY A 467 1.64 -18.37 -11.86
CA GLY A 467 0.85 -19.47 -11.34
C GLY A 467 1.64 -20.76 -11.32
N LEU A 468 1.05 -21.76 -10.67
CA LEU A 468 1.60 -23.11 -10.60
C LEU A 468 0.49 -24.12 -10.84
N VAL A 469 0.78 -25.14 -11.63
CA VAL A 469 0.01 -26.39 -11.69
C VAL A 469 0.91 -27.53 -11.30
N LYS A 470 0.54 -28.30 -10.28
CA LYS A 470 1.34 -29.42 -9.73
C LYS A 470 0.48 -30.64 -9.51
N GLU A 471 0.90 -31.78 -10.07
CA GLU A 471 0.27 -33.09 -9.85
C GLU A 471 1.36 -34.15 -9.58
N GLY A 472 1.46 -34.57 -8.34
CA GLY A 472 2.54 -35.44 -7.88
C GLY A 472 3.90 -34.76 -8.08
N GLU A 473 4.79 -35.41 -8.83
CA GLU A 473 6.13 -34.87 -9.15
C GLU A 473 6.15 -33.92 -10.36
N ARG A 474 5.05 -33.86 -11.14
CA ARG A 474 4.97 -33.00 -12.32
C ARG A 474 4.48 -31.62 -11.93
N PHE A 475 5.14 -30.59 -12.42
CA PHE A 475 4.69 -29.21 -12.24
C PHE A 475 4.96 -28.34 -13.47
N ALA A 476 4.21 -27.26 -13.59
CA ALA A 476 4.41 -26.20 -14.57
C ALA A 476 4.20 -24.85 -13.92
N VAL A 477 5.20 -23.98 -14.05
CA VAL A 477 5.10 -22.56 -13.64
C VAL A 477 4.60 -21.75 -14.82
N LEU A 478 3.58 -20.90 -14.60
CA LEU A 478 2.93 -20.10 -15.63
C LEU A 478 3.23 -18.63 -15.42
N SER A 479 3.74 -17.96 -16.47
CA SER A 479 3.92 -16.51 -16.46
C SER A 479 2.64 -15.80 -16.87
N ASP A 480 2.32 -14.69 -16.22
CA ASP A 480 1.17 -13.83 -16.53
C ASP A 480 -0.13 -14.61 -16.65
N ILE A 481 -0.60 -15.11 -15.51
CA ILE A 481 -1.79 -15.97 -15.43
C ILE A 481 -3.09 -15.22 -15.74
N LEU A 482 -4.00 -15.94 -16.38
CA LEU A 482 -5.40 -15.55 -16.55
C LEU A 482 -6.20 -15.76 -15.25
N GLY A 483 -7.39 -15.17 -15.16
CA GLY A 483 -8.29 -15.38 -14.04
C GLY A 483 -8.66 -16.86 -13.83
N ASP A 484 -8.91 -17.59 -14.89
CA ASP A 484 -9.19 -19.04 -14.84
C ASP A 484 -7.98 -19.81 -14.32
N GLU A 485 -6.77 -19.47 -14.75
CA GLU A 485 -5.53 -20.11 -14.31
C GLU A 485 -5.17 -19.80 -12.86
N ASP A 486 -5.54 -18.60 -12.36
CA ASP A 486 -5.47 -18.29 -10.93
C ASP A 486 -6.45 -19.18 -10.13
N HIS A 487 -7.69 -19.32 -10.61
CA HIS A 487 -8.70 -20.12 -9.93
C HIS A 487 -8.34 -21.63 -9.91
N LEU A 488 -7.87 -22.14 -11.04
CA LEU A 488 -7.56 -23.57 -11.25
C LEU A 488 -6.11 -23.95 -10.86
N GLY A 489 -5.28 -22.98 -10.50
CA GLY A 489 -3.89 -23.18 -10.12
C GLY A 489 -3.68 -23.41 -8.63
N ASP A 490 -2.49 -23.90 -8.30
CA ASP A 490 -2.06 -24.27 -6.95
C ASP A 490 -1.32 -23.12 -6.22
N MET A 491 -0.92 -22.08 -6.94
CA MET A 491 -0.20 -20.92 -6.41
C MET A 491 -0.59 -19.67 -7.18
N ASP A 492 -0.80 -18.58 -6.46
CA ASP A 492 -0.84 -17.20 -6.96
C ASP A 492 0.39 -16.46 -6.42
N PHE A 493 1.31 -16.14 -7.32
CA PHE A 493 2.60 -15.57 -6.97
C PHE A 493 2.83 -14.28 -7.74
N LYS A 494 2.92 -13.17 -7.01
CA LYS A 494 3.06 -11.82 -7.58
C LYS A 494 4.40 -11.24 -7.22
N VAL A 495 5.13 -10.74 -8.22
CA VAL A 495 6.45 -10.12 -8.07
C VAL A 495 6.44 -8.74 -8.71
N ALA A 496 6.76 -7.72 -7.93
CA ALA A 496 7.02 -6.37 -8.42
C ALA A 496 8.49 -6.00 -8.20
N GLY A 497 9.06 -5.23 -9.11
CA GLY A 497 10.44 -4.77 -8.96
C GLY A 497 10.91 -3.93 -10.14
N SER A 498 12.06 -3.30 -9.94
CA SER A 498 12.82 -2.59 -10.98
C SER A 498 13.76 -3.53 -11.72
N ALA A 499 14.61 -2.98 -12.58
CA ALA A 499 15.70 -3.73 -13.19
C ALA A 499 16.78 -4.17 -12.17
N ASN A 500 16.85 -3.50 -11.02
CA ASN A 500 17.87 -3.74 -9.99
C ASN A 500 17.49 -4.81 -8.97
N GLY A 501 16.19 -5.07 -8.79
CA GLY A 501 15.71 -6.05 -7.81
C GLY A 501 14.22 -5.97 -7.50
N ILE A 502 13.79 -6.82 -6.61
CA ILE A 502 12.41 -6.98 -6.16
C ILE A 502 12.06 -5.88 -5.14
N THR A 503 10.88 -5.30 -5.29
CA THR A 503 10.32 -4.29 -4.37
C THR A 503 9.13 -4.82 -3.57
N ALA A 504 8.40 -5.80 -4.10
CA ALA A 504 7.34 -6.50 -3.38
C ALA A 504 7.16 -7.92 -3.93
N LEU A 505 6.84 -8.83 -3.03
CA LEU A 505 6.52 -10.22 -3.34
C LEU A 505 5.33 -10.64 -2.51
N GLN A 506 4.34 -11.25 -3.15
CA GLN A 506 3.20 -11.87 -2.49
C GLN A 506 2.99 -13.28 -3.07
N MET A 507 2.84 -14.27 -2.19
CA MET A 507 2.61 -15.65 -2.56
C MET A 507 1.44 -16.22 -1.74
N ASP A 508 0.52 -16.87 -2.41
CA ASP A 508 -0.56 -17.65 -1.84
C ASP A 508 -0.51 -19.06 -2.42
N ILE A 509 -0.37 -20.05 -1.57
CA ILE A 509 -0.30 -21.46 -1.95
C ILE A 509 -1.60 -22.13 -1.51
N LYS A 510 -2.23 -22.84 -2.44
CA LYS A 510 -3.55 -23.48 -2.25
C LYS A 510 -3.46 -25.00 -2.01
N ILE A 511 -2.26 -25.54 -2.05
CA ILE A 511 -1.93 -26.94 -1.76
C ILE A 511 -1.09 -27.05 -0.48
N GLU A 512 -0.74 -28.25 -0.05
CA GLU A 512 0.00 -28.49 1.20
C GLU A 512 1.40 -27.87 1.22
N GLY A 513 1.87 -27.34 0.07
CA GLY A 513 3.07 -26.54 -0.05
C GLY A 513 3.84 -26.79 -1.34
N ILE A 514 4.91 -26.02 -1.51
CA ILE A 514 5.82 -26.10 -2.66
C ILE A 514 7.27 -26.26 -2.18
N THR A 515 8.10 -26.86 -3.02
CA THR A 515 9.52 -27.08 -2.74
C THR A 515 10.34 -25.81 -3.05
N GLU A 516 11.56 -25.73 -2.50
CA GLU A 516 12.54 -24.71 -2.82
C GLU A 516 12.80 -24.61 -4.33
N GLU A 517 12.95 -25.78 -5.01
CA GLU A 517 13.13 -25.86 -6.46
C GLU A 517 12.00 -25.14 -7.23
N ILE A 518 10.73 -25.37 -6.83
CA ILE A 518 9.58 -24.73 -7.48
C ILE A 518 9.63 -23.21 -7.26
N MET A 519 9.99 -22.76 -6.05
CA MET A 519 10.13 -21.33 -5.75
C MET A 519 11.24 -20.67 -6.58
N GLU A 520 12.39 -21.32 -6.69
CA GLU A 520 13.51 -20.86 -7.50
C GLU A 520 13.12 -20.73 -8.99
N VAL A 521 12.48 -21.76 -9.56
CA VAL A 521 11.99 -21.74 -10.94
C VAL A 521 10.97 -20.61 -11.13
N ALA A 522 10.04 -20.42 -10.18
CA ALA A 522 9.01 -19.38 -10.25
C ALA A 522 9.63 -17.97 -10.19
N LEU A 523 10.60 -17.72 -9.32
CA LEU A 523 11.31 -16.44 -9.20
C LEU A 523 12.09 -16.12 -10.47
N ASN A 524 12.85 -17.07 -11.02
CA ASN A 524 13.63 -16.89 -12.25
C ASN A 524 12.73 -16.62 -13.46
N GLN A 525 11.60 -17.33 -13.56
CA GLN A 525 10.64 -17.10 -14.63
C GLN A 525 9.90 -15.77 -14.46
N ALA A 526 9.58 -15.38 -13.23
CA ALA A 526 9.02 -14.07 -12.90
C ALA A 526 9.98 -12.93 -13.26
N TYR A 527 11.28 -13.08 -12.99
CA TYR A 527 12.30 -12.11 -13.41
C TYR A 527 12.26 -11.87 -14.92
N THR A 528 12.26 -12.97 -15.71
CA THR A 528 12.23 -12.87 -17.18
C THR A 528 10.96 -12.14 -17.67
N GLY A 529 9.79 -12.51 -17.15
CA GLY A 529 8.52 -11.88 -17.53
C GLY A 529 8.44 -10.43 -17.09
N ARG A 530 8.90 -10.11 -15.87
CA ARG A 530 8.94 -8.75 -15.33
C ARG A 530 9.85 -7.85 -16.17
N MET A 531 11.03 -8.33 -16.57
CA MET A 531 11.95 -7.59 -17.43
C MET A 531 11.35 -7.35 -18.82
N HIS A 532 10.60 -8.30 -19.37
CA HIS A 532 9.87 -8.10 -20.62
C HIS A 532 8.86 -6.96 -20.50
N ILE A 533 8.00 -6.97 -19.44
CA ILE A 533 7.02 -5.92 -19.21
C ILE A 533 7.72 -4.56 -19.03
N LEU A 534 8.78 -4.50 -18.23
CA LEU A 534 9.54 -3.28 -17.97
C LEU A 534 10.14 -2.70 -19.27
N ASN A 535 10.64 -3.56 -20.16
CA ASN A 535 11.17 -3.13 -21.44
C ASN A 535 10.08 -2.53 -22.35
N GLU A 536 8.88 -3.10 -22.37
CA GLU A 536 7.75 -2.52 -23.11
C GLU A 536 7.32 -1.17 -22.53
N MET A 537 7.23 -1.05 -21.20
CA MET A 537 6.95 0.22 -20.52
C MET A 537 7.99 1.29 -20.85
N ASN A 538 9.27 0.93 -20.87
CA ASN A 538 10.40 1.82 -21.13
C ASN A 538 10.43 2.37 -22.57
N LYS A 539 9.76 1.73 -23.53
CA LYS A 539 9.59 2.28 -24.89
C LYS A 539 8.70 3.52 -24.88
N VAL A 540 7.79 3.65 -23.93
CA VAL A 540 6.85 4.76 -23.80
C VAL A 540 7.40 5.84 -22.88
N ILE A 541 7.82 5.47 -21.68
CA ILE A 541 8.47 6.36 -20.71
C ILE A 541 9.45 5.55 -19.85
N SER A 542 10.72 5.92 -19.86
CA SER A 542 11.80 5.22 -19.13
C SER A 542 12.35 5.99 -17.94
N ARG A 543 11.95 7.25 -17.81
CA ARG A 543 12.33 8.17 -16.70
C ARG A 543 11.25 9.21 -16.50
N ALA A 544 11.21 9.79 -15.32
CA ALA A 544 10.27 10.86 -15.02
C ALA A 544 10.41 12.03 -16.01
N ARG A 545 9.29 12.68 -16.32
CA ARG A 545 9.32 13.95 -17.05
C ARG A 545 10.20 14.96 -16.32
N PRO A 546 10.94 15.81 -17.04
CA PRO A 546 11.88 16.76 -16.42
C PRO A 546 11.19 17.83 -15.59
N GLU A 547 9.93 18.12 -15.91
CA GLU A 547 9.11 19.08 -15.18
C GLU A 547 7.86 18.40 -14.61
N ILE A 548 7.45 18.87 -13.43
CA ILE A 548 6.18 18.49 -12.83
C ILE A 548 5.04 19.02 -13.70
N SER A 549 3.93 18.28 -13.76
CA SER A 549 2.72 18.69 -14.50
C SER A 549 2.35 20.15 -14.22
N MET A 550 1.99 20.87 -15.28
CA MET A 550 1.54 22.28 -15.16
C MET A 550 0.27 22.42 -14.31
N HIS A 551 -0.48 21.34 -14.14
CA HIS A 551 -1.68 21.30 -13.30
C HIS A 551 -1.39 20.97 -11.85
N ALA A 552 -0.17 20.51 -11.53
CA ALA A 552 0.23 20.22 -10.16
C ALA A 552 0.59 21.49 -9.39
N PRO A 553 0.38 21.52 -8.07
CA PRO A 553 0.81 22.65 -7.26
C PRO A 553 2.32 22.84 -7.35
N THR A 554 2.74 24.10 -7.44
CA THR A 554 4.16 24.47 -7.48
C THR A 554 4.70 24.60 -6.07
N PHE A 555 5.79 23.89 -5.78
CA PHE A 555 6.53 23.99 -4.55
C PHE A 555 7.81 24.82 -4.74
N GLN A 556 8.03 25.79 -3.88
CA GLN A 556 9.26 26.57 -3.83
C GLN A 556 9.75 26.75 -2.40
N VAL A 557 11.05 26.73 -2.21
CA VAL A 557 11.69 26.96 -0.92
C VAL A 557 12.49 28.25 -1.01
N ILE A 558 12.29 29.11 -0.03
CA ILE A 558 13.14 30.30 0.19
C ILE A 558 13.66 30.29 1.63
N THR A 559 14.76 30.93 1.87
CA THR A 559 15.30 31.15 3.22
C THR A 559 15.17 32.60 3.58
N ILE A 560 14.66 32.88 4.76
CA ILE A 560 14.56 34.21 5.33
C ILE A 560 15.39 34.27 6.62
N ASN A 561 15.73 35.49 7.06
CA ASN A 561 16.35 35.64 8.36
C ASN A 561 15.38 35.20 9.47
N PRO A 562 15.79 34.28 10.39
CA PRO A 562 14.93 33.79 11.47
C PRO A 562 14.30 34.87 12.32
N ASP A 563 14.99 36.02 12.51
CA ASP A 563 14.47 37.15 13.25
C ASP A 563 13.24 37.82 12.57
N LYS A 564 13.09 37.62 11.25
CA LYS A 564 11.98 38.12 10.43
C LYS A 564 10.76 37.17 10.36
N ILE A 565 10.85 35.98 10.92
CA ILE A 565 9.72 35.01 10.95
C ILE A 565 8.48 35.66 11.57
N ARG A 566 8.65 36.45 12.64
CA ARG A 566 7.54 37.11 13.32
C ARG A 566 6.84 38.14 12.43
N ASP A 567 7.57 38.80 11.53
CA ASP A 567 7.02 39.78 10.60
C ASP A 567 6.15 39.11 9.54
N VAL A 568 6.59 37.93 9.06
CA VAL A 568 5.85 37.14 8.08
C VAL A 568 4.61 36.49 8.72
N ILE A 569 4.71 35.98 9.94
CA ILE A 569 3.57 35.41 10.66
C ILE A 569 2.58 36.52 11.05
N GLY A 570 3.06 37.60 11.54
CA GLY A 570 2.25 38.71 12.05
C GLY A 570 1.55 38.41 13.37
N LYS A 571 0.93 39.41 13.98
CA LYS A 571 0.25 39.29 15.27
C LYS A 571 -0.89 38.28 15.20
N GLY A 572 -0.76 37.19 15.94
CA GLY A 572 -1.75 36.08 15.95
C GLY A 572 -1.92 35.41 14.57
N GLY A 573 -0.91 35.47 13.70
CA GLY A 573 -0.95 34.85 12.37
C GLY A 573 -1.71 35.66 11.31
N ALA A 574 -1.96 36.95 11.52
CA ALA A 574 -2.78 37.75 10.61
C ALA A 574 -2.11 37.94 9.25
N THR A 575 -0.81 38.24 9.22
CA THR A 575 -0.08 38.50 7.98
C THR A 575 0.02 37.29 7.10
N ILE A 576 0.40 36.14 7.66
CA ILE A 576 0.51 34.91 6.90
C ILE A 576 -0.86 34.44 6.36
N ARG A 577 -1.95 34.61 7.12
CA ARG A 577 -3.31 34.36 6.62
C ARG A 577 -3.68 35.30 5.47
N GLN A 578 -3.38 36.58 5.57
CA GLN A 578 -3.64 37.53 4.49
C GLN A 578 -2.90 37.12 3.21
N ILE A 579 -1.59 36.81 3.32
CA ILE A 579 -0.80 36.33 2.15
C ILE A 579 -1.44 35.12 1.53
N THR A 580 -1.82 34.13 2.35
CA THR A 580 -2.47 32.90 1.89
C THR A 580 -3.81 33.16 1.18
N GLU A 581 -4.65 34.06 1.73
CA GLU A 581 -5.94 34.40 1.14
C GLU A 581 -5.81 35.15 -0.19
N GLU A 582 -4.87 36.08 -0.28
CA GLU A 582 -4.64 36.87 -1.49
C GLU A 582 -3.97 36.12 -2.61
N THR A 583 -3.04 35.21 -2.29
CA THR A 583 -2.25 34.49 -3.29
C THR A 583 -2.75 33.07 -3.59
N LYS A 584 -3.62 32.52 -2.75
CA LYS A 584 -4.05 31.11 -2.77
C LYS A 584 -2.88 30.11 -2.63
N ALA A 585 -1.79 30.54 -1.97
CA ALA A 585 -0.64 29.71 -1.70
C ALA A 585 -0.64 29.26 -0.23
N ALA A 586 -0.30 28.00 0.03
CA ALA A 586 -0.03 27.51 1.37
C ALA A 586 1.43 27.82 1.74
N ILE A 587 1.66 28.32 2.96
CA ILE A 587 2.96 28.73 3.44
C ILE A 587 3.25 27.99 4.73
N ASP A 588 4.42 27.37 4.79
CA ASP A 588 4.96 26.70 5.98
C ASP A 588 6.33 27.30 6.31
N ILE A 589 6.55 27.63 7.60
CA ILE A 589 7.75 28.31 8.05
C ILE A 589 8.37 27.51 9.20
N GLU A 590 9.63 27.15 9.03
CA GLU A 590 10.45 26.49 10.05
C GLU A 590 11.21 27.52 10.91
N ASP A 591 11.54 27.17 12.15
CA ASP A 591 12.26 28.03 13.09
C ASP A 591 13.66 28.45 12.61
N ASN A 592 14.24 27.71 11.67
CA ASN A 592 15.53 28.01 11.04
C ASN A 592 15.46 29.09 9.92
N GLY A 593 14.24 29.59 9.61
CA GLY A 593 14.01 30.55 8.53
C GLY A 593 13.74 29.92 7.17
N THR A 594 13.62 28.59 7.06
CA THR A 594 13.19 27.94 5.83
C THR A 594 11.69 28.16 5.63
N VAL A 595 11.31 28.72 4.50
CA VAL A 595 9.91 28.95 4.12
C VAL A 595 9.58 28.10 2.90
N ARG A 596 8.58 27.23 3.05
CA ARG A 596 8.03 26.41 1.97
C ARG A 596 6.74 27.03 1.48
N VAL A 597 6.65 27.28 0.19
CA VAL A 597 5.49 27.88 -0.46
C VAL A 597 4.92 26.90 -1.49
N PHE A 598 3.67 26.50 -1.28
CA PHE A 598 2.89 25.69 -2.21
C PHE A 598 1.83 26.58 -2.85
N GLY A 599 1.95 26.86 -4.13
CA GLY A 599 0.94 27.58 -4.92
C GLY A 599 0.14 26.62 -5.80
N GLU A 600 -1.18 26.83 -5.93
CA GLU A 600 -2.00 26.09 -6.90
C GLU A 600 -1.47 26.26 -8.34
N THR A 601 -0.76 27.37 -8.59
CA THR A 601 -0.06 27.66 -9.84
C THR A 601 1.30 28.28 -9.54
N LYS A 602 2.21 28.26 -10.53
CA LYS A 602 3.54 28.91 -10.43
C LYS A 602 3.39 30.40 -10.12
N ALA A 603 2.40 31.08 -10.71
CA ALA A 603 2.12 32.47 -10.47
C ALA A 603 1.69 32.74 -9.01
N ALA A 604 0.86 31.89 -8.43
CA ALA A 604 0.42 31.97 -7.04
C ALA A 604 1.61 31.80 -6.06
N ALA A 605 2.47 30.83 -6.29
CA ALA A 605 3.68 30.64 -5.48
C ALA A 605 4.62 31.83 -5.57
N GLN A 606 4.87 32.35 -6.77
CA GLN A 606 5.72 33.54 -6.99
C GLN A 606 5.16 34.78 -6.32
N ALA A 607 3.84 35.03 -6.39
CA ALA A 607 3.19 36.13 -5.73
C ALA A 607 3.34 36.06 -4.19
N ALA A 608 3.21 34.89 -3.61
CA ALA A 608 3.43 34.68 -2.17
C ALA A 608 4.88 34.93 -1.78
N ILE A 609 5.83 34.42 -2.56
CA ILE A 609 7.26 34.62 -2.34
C ILE A 609 7.62 36.10 -2.43
N ALA A 610 7.12 36.82 -3.44
CA ALA A 610 7.37 38.22 -3.59
C ALA A 610 6.87 39.03 -2.37
N LYS A 611 5.71 38.70 -1.81
CA LYS A 611 5.20 39.33 -0.59
C LYS A 611 6.06 39.01 0.63
N ILE A 612 6.49 37.75 0.79
CA ILE A 612 7.37 37.33 1.90
C ILE A 612 8.72 38.08 1.79
N GLN A 613 9.31 38.11 0.60
CA GLN A 613 10.57 38.82 0.36
C GLN A 613 10.46 40.34 0.64
N ALA A 614 9.34 40.95 0.26
CA ALA A 614 9.09 42.37 0.56
C ALA A 614 9.00 42.64 2.08
N LEU A 615 8.43 41.72 2.86
CA LEU A 615 8.34 41.82 4.32
C LEU A 615 9.66 41.52 5.04
N THR A 616 10.52 40.73 4.42
CA THR A 616 11.80 40.30 5.00
C THR A 616 13.01 41.01 4.43
N ALA A 617 12.79 41.91 3.48
CA ALA A 617 13.85 42.71 2.87
C ALA A 617 14.66 43.44 3.92
N GLU A 618 15.97 43.31 3.87
CA GLU A 618 16.90 44.01 4.71
C GLU A 618 17.49 45.21 3.95
N VAL A 619 17.75 46.26 4.69
CA VAL A 619 18.33 47.48 4.12
C VAL A 619 19.82 47.32 3.99
N GLU A 620 20.32 47.39 2.78
CA GLU A 620 21.76 47.27 2.50
C GLU A 620 22.39 48.65 2.35
N PRO A 621 23.48 48.96 3.09
CA PRO A 621 24.24 50.19 2.89
C PRO A 621 24.75 50.31 1.44
N GLY A 622 24.63 51.48 0.85
CA GLY A 622 25.02 51.75 -0.53
C GLY A 622 23.93 51.52 -1.57
N THR A 623 22.82 50.88 -1.22
CA THR A 623 21.69 50.62 -2.15
C THR A 623 20.78 51.85 -2.25
N ILE A 624 20.31 52.15 -3.48
CA ILE A 624 19.35 53.25 -3.75
C ILE A 624 17.93 52.68 -3.70
N TYR A 625 17.08 53.32 -2.91
CA TYR A 625 15.66 53.00 -2.78
C TYR A 625 14.81 54.19 -3.26
N THR A 626 13.69 53.90 -3.88
CA THR A 626 12.63 54.91 -4.06
C THR A 626 11.73 54.83 -2.84
N GLY A 627 11.77 55.87 -2.02
CA GLY A 627 11.02 55.96 -0.78
C GLY A 627 10.03 57.10 -0.76
N LYS A 628 9.08 57.02 0.15
CA LYS A 628 8.06 58.06 0.35
C LYS A 628 8.36 58.88 1.61
N VAL A 629 8.41 60.21 1.49
CA VAL A 629 8.55 61.11 2.65
C VAL A 629 7.30 60.99 3.52
N ILE A 630 7.45 60.49 4.74
CA ILE A 630 6.35 60.28 5.68
C ILE A 630 6.20 61.40 6.70
N ARG A 631 7.30 62.06 7.04
CA ARG A 631 7.32 63.19 8.00
C ARG A 631 8.52 64.09 7.80
N ILE A 632 8.29 65.39 7.88
CA ILE A 632 9.33 66.37 7.85
C ILE A 632 9.54 66.92 9.26
N VAL A 633 10.83 67.14 9.65
CA VAL A 633 11.27 67.67 10.92
C VAL A 633 12.35 68.79 10.66
N GLU A 634 12.64 69.62 11.63
CA GLU A 634 13.61 70.74 11.48
C GLU A 634 15.01 70.31 10.97
N PHE A 635 15.44 69.06 11.37
CA PHE A 635 16.77 68.56 11.04
C PHE A 635 16.79 67.57 9.88
N GLY A 636 15.64 67.29 9.23
CA GLY A 636 15.59 66.30 8.12
C GLY A 636 14.19 65.79 7.78
N ALA A 637 14.12 64.72 7.04
CA ALA A 637 12.89 64.05 6.69
C ALA A 637 13.00 62.54 7.00
N PHE A 638 11.90 61.93 7.44
CA PHE A 638 11.78 60.48 7.52
C PHE A 638 11.20 59.97 6.22
N VAL A 639 11.92 59.05 5.60
CA VAL A 639 11.55 58.48 4.31
C VAL A 639 11.32 56.98 4.52
N ASN A 640 10.12 56.49 4.19
CA ASN A 640 9.81 55.08 4.17
C ASN A 640 10.41 54.48 2.92
N ILE A 641 11.41 53.61 3.07
CA ILE A 641 12.18 53.00 1.97
C ILE A 641 11.79 51.56 1.69
N LEU A 642 11.24 50.87 2.69
CA LEU A 642 10.68 49.51 2.60
C LEU A 642 9.46 49.45 3.51
N PRO A 643 8.53 48.49 3.30
CA PRO A 643 7.37 48.33 4.16
C PRO A 643 7.77 48.22 5.65
N GLY A 644 7.29 49.18 6.47
CA GLY A 644 7.61 49.25 7.90
C GLY A 644 9.01 49.73 8.25
N THR A 645 9.81 50.18 7.28
CA THR A 645 11.20 50.61 7.50
C THR A 645 11.43 52.04 7.05
N ASP A 646 11.71 52.90 8.03
CA ASP A 646 11.93 54.32 7.82
C ASP A 646 13.41 54.67 8.00
N GLY A 647 13.94 55.50 7.13
CA GLY A 647 15.27 56.04 7.24
C GLY A 647 15.23 57.55 7.46
N LEU A 648 16.22 58.07 8.16
CA LEU A 648 16.41 59.49 8.37
C LEU A 648 17.28 60.11 7.27
N LEU A 649 16.70 60.98 6.47
CA LEU A 649 17.37 61.84 5.52
C LEU A 649 17.64 63.14 6.20
N HIS A 650 18.87 63.35 6.73
CA HIS A 650 19.28 64.56 7.41
C HIS A 650 19.33 65.71 6.42
N ILE A 651 19.03 67.00 6.86
CA ILE A 651 19.01 68.20 6.02
C ILE A 651 20.30 68.38 5.22
N SER A 652 21.46 68.02 5.80
CA SER A 652 22.75 68.12 5.13
C SER A 652 22.98 67.03 4.04
N GLN A 653 22.10 66.09 3.93
CA GLN A 653 22.19 64.94 2.98
C GLN A 653 21.13 65.01 1.85
N ILE A 654 20.30 66.10 1.85
CA ILE A 654 19.23 66.27 0.85
C ILE A 654 19.80 66.79 -0.46
N SER A 655 20.77 67.71 -0.39
CA SER A 655 21.39 68.33 -1.58
C SER A 655 22.87 68.65 -1.32
N ASN A 656 23.63 68.80 -2.40
CA ASN A 656 25.01 69.28 -2.35
C ASN A 656 25.10 70.76 -1.98
N GLU A 657 24.00 71.52 -2.20
CA GLU A 657 23.90 72.97 -1.78
C GLU A 657 23.28 73.08 -0.39
N ARG A 658 23.58 74.13 0.31
CA ARG A 658 23.07 74.36 1.66
C ARG A 658 21.60 74.78 1.63
N ILE A 659 20.74 73.93 2.24
CA ILE A 659 19.31 74.14 2.37
C ILE A 659 19.00 74.85 3.70
N ALA A 660 18.13 75.88 3.67
CA ALA A 660 17.72 76.62 4.86
C ALA A 660 16.64 75.85 5.65
N ASN A 661 15.61 75.36 4.97
CA ASN A 661 14.55 74.53 5.55
C ASN A 661 14.27 73.25 4.72
N VAL A 662 14.00 72.15 5.36
CA VAL A 662 13.66 70.87 4.68
C VAL A 662 12.39 71.00 3.86
N ALA A 663 11.39 71.76 4.36
CA ALA A 663 10.10 71.96 3.71
C ALA A 663 10.17 72.80 2.40
N ASP A 664 11.28 73.47 2.13
CA ASP A 664 11.49 74.23 0.88
C ASP A 664 11.81 73.25 -0.29
N VAL A 665 12.30 72.01 0.01
CA VAL A 665 12.79 71.06 -0.99
C VAL A 665 11.97 69.79 -1.02
N LEU A 666 11.43 69.34 0.12
CA LEU A 666 10.68 68.12 0.26
C LEU A 666 9.27 68.37 0.77
N LYS A 667 8.32 67.54 0.34
CA LYS A 667 6.93 67.53 0.82
C LYS A 667 6.56 66.15 1.38
N GLU A 668 5.74 66.14 2.43
CA GLU A 668 5.18 64.93 2.93
C GLU A 668 4.33 64.25 1.83
N GLY A 669 4.51 62.91 1.65
CA GLY A 669 3.90 62.16 0.59
C GLY A 669 4.68 62.13 -0.73
N GLN A 670 5.76 62.90 -0.88
CA GLN A 670 6.60 62.91 -2.07
C GLN A 670 7.44 61.65 -2.17
N GLU A 671 7.55 61.09 -3.36
CA GLU A 671 8.49 60.00 -3.68
C GLU A 671 9.86 60.61 -4.01
N VAL A 672 10.90 60.02 -3.41
CA VAL A 672 12.28 60.45 -3.58
C VAL A 672 13.20 59.23 -3.71
N LYS A 673 14.24 59.35 -4.54
CA LYS A 673 15.31 58.36 -4.60
C LYS A 673 16.35 58.68 -3.52
N VAL A 674 16.58 57.73 -2.63
CA VAL A 674 17.54 57.90 -1.52
C VAL A 674 18.49 56.70 -1.48
N GLN A 675 19.75 56.95 -1.21
CA GLN A 675 20.73 55.89 -0.96
C GLN A 675 20.92 55.72 0.54
N VAL A 676 21.05 54.49 0.98
CA VAL A 676 21.40 54.17 2.35
C VAL A 676 22.89 54.49 2.56
N ALA A 677 23.16 55.53 3.32
CA ALA A 677 24.52 55.93 3.62
C ALA A 677 25.16 55.05 4.70
N ASP A 678 24.38 54.68 5.71
CA ASP A 678 24.85 53.89 6.85
C ASP A 678 23.67 53.34 7.65
N VAL A 679 23.88 52.18 8.30
CA VAL A 679 22.95 51.62 9.29
C VAL A 679 23.71 51.50 10.61
N ASP A 680 23.30 52.22 11.63
CA ASP A 680 24.02 52.22 12.90
C ASP A 680 23.79 50.94 13.73
N ASN A 681 24.58 50.69 14.75
CA ASN A 681 24.48 49.53 15.64
C ASN A 681 23.15 49.40 16.40
N ARG A 682 22.24 50.38 16.28
CA ARG A 682 20.89 50.39 16.83
C ARG A 682 19.82 50.21 15.75
N GLY A 683 20.22 49.85 14.52
CA GLY A 683 19.34 49.67 13.38
C GLY A 683 18.76 50.94 12.78
N ARG A 684 19.31 52.16 13.11
CA ARG A 684 18.82 53.40 12.54
C ARG A 684 19.46 53.65 11.19
N ILE A 685 18.64 53.86 10.17
CA ILE A 685 19.04 53.99 8.78
C ILE A 685 19.28 55.47 8.47
N LYS A 686 20.46 55.80 7.99
CA LYS A 686 20.83 57.14 7.50
C LYS A 686 20.77 57.14 5.98
N LEU A 687 20.05 58.12 5.44
CA LEU A 687 19.82 58.26 4.01
C LEU A 687 20.55 59.49 3.45
N THR A 688 20.90 59.41 2.16
CA THR A 688 21.43 60.55 1.40
C THR A 688 20.75 60.64 0.03
N MET A 689 20.55 61.84 -0.46
CA MET A 689 20.10 62.15 -1.83
C MET A 689 21.24 62.74 -2.68
N LYS A 690 22.41 62.94 -2.08
CA LYS A 690 23.56 63.51 -2.77
C LYS A 690 24.04 62.62 -3.89
N ASP A 691 24.32 63.25 -5.03
CA ASP A 691 24.82 62.50 -6.23
C ASP A 691 23.88 61.48 -6.81
N ILE A 692 22.57 61.53 -6.48
CA ILE A 692 21.55 60.66 -7.00
C ILE A 692 20.66 61.44 -7.96
N ASP A 693 20.49 60.90 -9.16
CA ASP A 693 19.56 61.46 -10.14
C ASP A 693 18.10 61.19 -9.70
N GLN A 694 17.37 62.27 -9.47
CA GLN A 694 15.96 62.21 -9.05
C GLN A 694 14.99 62.14 -10.24
N ALA A 695 15.48 62.15 -11.49
CA ALA A 695 14.66 62.06 -12.69
C ALA A 695 14.06 60.65 -12.90
#